data_a7a2d05dbb0be5fe1aa0bf286093cdb1
#
_entry.id   a7a2d05dbb0be5fe1aa0bf286093cdb1
#
_cell.length_a   1.000
_cell.length_b   1.000
_cell.length_c   1.000
_cell.angle_alpha   90.00
_cell.angle_beta   90.00
_cell.angle_gamma   90.00
#
_symmetry.space_group_name_H-M   'P 1'
#
loop_
_entity.id
_entity.type
_entity.pdbx_description
1 polymer ?
#
loop_
_entity_poly.entity_id
_entity_poly.type
_entity_poly.pdbx_seq_one_letter_code
_entity_poly.pdbx_strand_id
1 'polypeptide(L)'
;FDGDKAVNNINRVMRLAGFSHNKAESFITRIHTMQDNLYPYSVNKLIVGLGLNNIRGQERSNNNQQENSPKNDSYIYVSEQLEQKQVHQVHQVHLLDDENPDFDLILTNEQINDLKNALSFIECESYASWEDIGQALKTIANLNDVGLNLWLEWSSKSPEFDKADAVKKWHKLKGDRTTYKAIFTKAQANGWKNPQAKESIIDAALLTVREALASDDVGVMFDDATIKALTTLYTSSKANYARVRHEIKQNRAIKLSDLEALIKPEREEEQSTTERLLDIAKEQCEFFHDKDKEPYAVFIAHGVRQCYHLQSKGFREWLANELYKADDTAPADNILNATINALIGQAKFDGEEKPVYMRVAKHEGAYWLDLCNDKWQAVKVTSTGWQVIDSPDVLFTRGDNMRPLPIPEAQGDLSKLWHLVNIPTQDHDAVIAWLLECMRPDTPYLVLELTGEQGSTKSTTQKHIKQLVDPNKSNLRTAPKAIEDIWVNAKHSHMVSYENISHLSALYQDAFCTLCTGGAYATRTLHTTCDETVIELKKPIILNGIPVNVTAQDLLDRTVHIDLPIIESRLTEEEVKELFDQHYPEVFTGLLDMFVLVLATLPTINDIERHELPRMADFTLLGEAVARVQGKAPKTFLRQYQSKRTEGVYRTLESSPVA
;
A
#
# COMPACT_ATOMS: atom_id res chain seq x y z
N PHE A 1 12.29 -24.84 27.35
CA PHE A 1 10.99 -24.21 27.64
C PHE A 1 9.89 -25.24 27.40
N ASP A 2 9.38 -25.82 28.47
CA ASP A 2 8.17 -26.64 28.43
C ASP A 2 6.97 -25.70 28.41
N GLY A 3 6.30 -25.60 27.25
CA GLY A 3 5.07 -24.84 27.15
C GLY A 3 3.98 -25.49 27.98
N ASP A 4 3.38 -24.73 28.89
CA ASP A 4 2.25 -25.17 29.70
C ASP A 4 1.06 -25.52 28.78
N LYS A 5 0.53 -26.71 28.92
CA LYS A 5 -0.64 -27.19 28.16
C LYS A 5 -1.91 -26.38 28.40
N ALA A 6 -1.94 -25.55 29.45
CA ALA A 6 -3.06 -24.67 29.78
C ALA A 6 -3.01 -23.30 29.07
N VAL A 7 -1.94 -22.98 28.32
CA VAL A 7 -1.80 -21.69 27.65
C VAL A 7 -2.37 -21.77 26.24
N ASN A 8 -3.62 -21.40 26.10
CA ASN A 8 -4.30 -21.26 24.79
C ASN A 8 -3.96 -19.96 24.04
N ASN A 9 -2.98 -19.21 24.50
CA ASN A 9 -2.63 -17.92 23.90
C ASN A 9 -1.22 -18.01 23.26
N ILE A 10 -1.20 -18.02 21.94
CA ILE A 10 0.00 -18.07 21.09
C ILE A 10 1.05 -17.01 21.46
N ASN A 11 0.62 -15.88 22.02
CA ASN A 11 1.49 -14.76 22.40
C ASN A 11 2.31 -15.02 23.67
N ARG A 12 2.13 -16.14 24.37
CA ARG A 12 2.87 -16.47 25.60
C ARG A 12 3.90 -17.58 25.45
N VAL A 13 3.98 -18.25 24.29
CA VAL A 13 4.95 -19.30 24.03
C VAL A 13 5.94 -18.83 22.99
N MET A 14 7.06 -18.27 23.42
CA MET A 14 8.17 -17.98 22.52
C MET A 14 9.00 -19.22 22.29
N ARG A 15 9.04 -19.70 21.04
CA ARG A 15 9.98 -20.71 20.57
C ARG A 15 11.02 -20.06 19.69
N LEU A 16 12.29 -20.31 19.99
CA LEU A 16 13.39 -19.79 19.19
C LEU A 16 13.50 -20.60 17.91
N ALA A 17 13.48 -19.92 16.76
CA ALA A 17 13.68 -20.57 15.45
C ALA A 17 15.09 -21.15 15.33
N GLY A 18 15.20 -22.33 14.72
CA GLY A 18 16.46 -23.02 14.53
C GLY A 18 16.85 -24.01 15.64
N PHE A 19 16.05 -24.13 16.70
CA PHE A 19 16.29 -25.10 17.76
C PHE A 19 15.42 -26.35 17.59
N SER A 20 16.00 -27.54 17.87
CA SER A 20 15.26 -28.80 17.83
C SER A 20 14.38 -28.95 19.07
N HIS A 21 13.18 -29.46 18.89
CA HIS A 21 12.25 -29.77 19.96
C HIS A 21 12.34 -31.24 20.32
N ASN A 22 12.79 -31.54 21.55
CA ASN A 22 13.05 -32.91 22.03
C ASN A 22 11.90 -33.47 22.86
N LYS A 23 10.68 -33.64 22.25
CA LYS A 23 9.62 -34.37 22.97
C LYS A 23 9.40 -35.69 22.30
N ALA A 24 9.34 -36.56 21.90
CA ALA A 24 9.18 -37.86 21.32
C ALA A 24 9.88 -38.01 19.96
N GLU A 25 9.72 -37.06 19.07
CA GLU A 25 10.45 -36.92 17.82
C GLU A 25 11.04 -35.53 17.71
N SER A 26 12.29 -35.40 17.28
CA SER A 26 12.98 -34.12 17.12
C SER A 26 12.50 -33.42 15.85
N PHE A 27 12.01 -32.20 15.96
CA PHE A 27 11.68 -31.34 14.82
C PHE A 27 12.22 -29.92 14.98
N ILE A 28 12.53 -29.29 13.87
CA ILE A 28 13.08 -27.92 13.84
C ILE A 28 11.94 -26.92 13.89
N THR A 29 11.96 -26.02 14.87
CA THR A 29 11.05 -24.88 14.92
C THR A 29 11.42 -23.85 13.87
N ARG A 30 10.44 -23.40 13.09
CA ARG A 30 10.61 -22.34 12.07
C ARG A 30 9.88 -21.08 12.48
N ILE A 31 10.37 -19.93 12.04
CA ILE A 31 9.65 -18.67 12.19
C ILE A 31 8.50 -18.67 11.18
N HIS A 32 7.26 -18.66 11.65
CA HIS A 32 6.07 -18.56 10.80
C HIS A 32 5.60 -17.12 10.59
N THR A 33 5.91 -16.23 11.53
CA THR A 33 5.58 -14.81 11.44
C THR A 33 6.66 -14.00 12.14
N MET A 34 7.24 -13.02 11.45
CA MET A 34 7.97 -11.91 12.08
C MET A 34 6.99 -10.74 12.25
N GLN A 35 6.86 -10.23 13.47
CA GLN A 35 6.28 -8.91 13.67
C GLN A 35 7.38 -7.89 13.41
N ASP A 36 7.15 -6.93 12.53
CA ASP A 36 8.12 -5.97 11.98
C ASP A 36 8.73 -4.99 13.01
N ASN A 37 8.34 -5.05 14.29
CA ASN A 37 8.77 -4.09 15.32
C ASN A 37 9.73 -4.65 16.39
N LEU A 38 10.33 -5.82 16.17
CA LEU A 38 11.39 -6.31 17.06
C LEU A 38 12.76 -5.96 16.46
N TYR A 39 13.47 -5.01 17.08
CA TYR A 39 14.87 -4.80 16.79
C TYR A 39 15.63 -6.13 16.90
N PRO A 40 16.33 -6.56 15.84
CA PRO A 40 17.01 -7.85 15.85
C PRO A 40 18.13 -7.83 16.89
N TYR A 41 17.98 -8.59 17.95
CA TYR A 41 19.11 -8.88 18.82
C TYR A 41 20.14 -9.70 18.00
N SER A 42 21.41 -9.27 18.03
CA SER A 42 22.45 -10.09 17.42
C SER A 42 22.46 -11.47 18.10
N VAL A 43 22.67 -12.53 17.33
CA VAL A 43 22.72 -13.92 17.84
C VAL A 43 23.67 -14.03 19.05
N ASN A 44 24.77 -13.28 19.06
CA ASN A 44 25.69 -13.23 20.19
C ASN A 44 25.08 -12.62 21.45
N LYS A 45 24.25 -11.58 21.35
CA LYS A 45 23.55 -11.01 22.51
C LYS A 45 22.50 -11.98 23.07
N LEU A 46 21.82 -12.73 22.20
CA LEU A 46 20.87 -13.76 22.63
C LEU A 46 21.58 -14.93 23.32
N ILE A 47 22.71 -15.40 22.78
CA ILE A 47 23.52 -16.48 23.36
C ILE A 47 24.02 -16.08 24.75
N VAL A 48 24.54 -14.86 24.91
CA VAL A 48 25.03 -14.35 26.22
C VAL A 48 23.87 -14.09 27.18
N GLY A 49 22.80 -13.47 26.74
CA GLY A 49 21.63 -13.15 27.58
C GLY A 49 20.86 -14.36 28.08
N LEU A 50 20.88 -15.46 27.34
CA LEU A 50 20.22 -16.71 27.69
C LEU A 50 21.17 -17.76 28.32
N GLY A 51 22.45 -17.41 28.55
CA GLY A 51 23.42 -18.33 29.17
C GLY A 51 23.79 -19.56 28.31
N LEU A 52 23.63 -19.50 26.97
CA LEU A 52 23.78 -20.61 26.06
C LEU A 52 25.22 -20.83 25.57
N ASN A 53 26.22 -20.25 26.23
CA ASN A 53 27.64 -20.31 25.83
C ASN A 53 28.23 -21.72 25.78
N ASN A 54 27.59 -22.73 26.42
CA ASN A 54 28.08 -24.13 26.49
C ASN A 54 27.50 -25.04 25.40
N ILE A 55 26.68 -24.58 24.48
CA ILE A 55 26.01 -25.44 23.47
C ILE A 55 26.86 -25.65 22.21
N ARG A 56 27.95 -24.91 22.04
CA ARG A 56 28.85 -25.00 20.86
C ARG A 56 29.78 -26.22 20.82
N GLY A 57 29.69 -27.16 21.77
CA GLY A 57 30.67 -28.25 21.98
C GLY A 57 30.37 -29.61 21.34
N GLN A 58 29.24 -29.85 20.71
CA GLN A 58 28.86 -31.22 20.32
C GLN A 58 28.51 -31.48 18.84
N GLU A 59 28.73 -30.58 17.93
CA GLU A 59 28.56 -30.84 16.51
C GLU A 59 29.84 -30.61 15.69
N ARG A 60 30.89 -31.37 15.96
CA ARG A 60 32.00 -31.54 15.02
C ARG A 60 32.56 -32.97 15.13
N SER A 61 31.91 -33.91 14.55
CA SER A 61 32.55 -35.10 13.95
C SER A 61 31.60 -35.71 12.92
N ASN A 62 31.89 -35.51 11.70
CA ASN A 62 31.86 -36.33 10.51
C ASN A 62 31.41 -35.58 9.26
N ASN A 63 32.35 -35.48 8.44
CA ASN A 63 32.52 -35.79 7.04
C ASN A 63 33.04 -34.64 6.18
N ASN A 64 34.31 -34.86 5.82
CA ASN A 64 34.92 -34.33 4.59
C ASN A 64 34.06 -34.72 3.38
N GLN A 65 33.68 -33.69 2.57
CA GLN A 65 33.98 -33.76 1.14
C GLN A 65 33.83 -32.35 0.55
N GLN A 66 34.80 -32.01 -0.25
CA GLN A 66 34.97 -30.79 -1.02
C GLN A 66 33.79 -30.57 -1.95
N GLU A 67 33.34 -29.33 -2.06
CA GLU A 67 33.12 -28.71 -3.38
C GLU A 67 33.02 -27.21 -3.29
N ASN A 68 33.64 -26.56 -4.26
CA ASN A 68 33.84 -25.14 -4.44
C ASN A 68 32.53 -24.35 -4.53
N SER A 69 32.45 -23.27 -3.79
CA SER A 69 31.53 -22.16 -4.12
C SER A 69 32.22 -20.81 -3.91
N PRO A 70 32.01 -19.84 -4.79
CA PRO A 70 32.79 -18.63 -4.83
C PRO A 70 32.38 -17.67 -3.70
N LYS A 71 33.41 -17.00 -3.20
CA LYS A 71 33.34 -15.98 -2.16
C LYS A 71 32.44 -14.81 -2.58
N ASN A 72 31.50 -14.46 -1.74
CA ASN A 72 30.70 -13.25 -1.82
C ASN A 72 31.49 -12.04 -1.28
N ASP A 73 32.36 -11.47 -2.12
CA ASP A 73 33.07 -10.21 -1.82
C ASP A 73 32.37 -8.95 -2.36
N SER A 74 31.12 -9.06 -2.81
CA SER A 74 30.42 -7.94 -3.45
C SER A 74 29.64 -7.00 -2.51
N TYR A 75 29.42 -7.38 -1.25
CA TYR A 75 28.64 -6.56 -0.30
C TYR A 75 29.47 -5.52 0.47
N ILE A 76 30.78 -5.69 0.61
CA ILE A 76 31.64 -4.74 1.32
C ILE A 76 32.01 -3.55 0.42
N TYR A 77 32.10 -3.75 -0.91
CA TYR A 77 32.47 -2.71 -1.86
C TYR A 77 31.37 -1.65 -2.10
N VAL A 78 30.10 -1.99 -1.88
CA VAL A 78 28.97 -1.05 -2.11
C VAL A 78 28.79 -0.09 -0.93
N SER A 79 29.06 -0.52 0.32
CA SER A 79 28.99 0.34 1.49
C SER A 79 30.13 1.36 1.55
N GLU A 80 31.36 0.95 1.21
CA GLU A 80 32.49 1.89 1.17
C GLU A 80 32.39 2.91 0.03
N GLN A 81 31.85 2.52 -1.13
CA GLN A 81 31.63 3.49 -2.22
C GLN A 81 30.49 4.47 -1.93
N LEU A 82 29.47 4.09 -1.16
CA LEU A 82 28.38 4.99 -0.75
C LEU A 82 28.86 5.96 0.33
N GLU A 83 29.65 5.51 1.29
CA GLU A 83 30.24 6.40 2.30
C GLU A 83 31.28 7.36 1.67
N GLN A 84 32.12 6.90 0.74
CA GLN A 84 33.06 7.77 0.02
C GLN A 84 32.34 8.77 -0.91
N LYS A 85 31.21 8.41 -1.52
CA LYS A 85 30.40 9.38 -2.31
C LYS A 85 29.71 10.41 -1.43
N GLN A 86 29.19 10.02 -0.28
CA GLN A 86 28.59 10.99 0.65
C GLN A 86 29.63 11.92 1.28
N VAL A 87 30.79 11.39 1.67
CA VAL A 87 31.90 12.22 2.17
C VAL A 87 32.46 13.15 1.08
N HIS A 88 32.51 12.70 -0.18
CA HIS A 88 32.94 13.57 -1.30
C HIS A 88 31.91 14.65 -1.64
N GLN A 89 30.60 14.35 -1.57
CA GLN A 89 29.55 15.37 -1.77
C GLN A 89 29.51 16.39 -0.64
N VAL A 90 29.68 15.97 0.61
CA VAL A 90 29.77 16.91 1.75
C VAL A 90 31.02 17.77 1.68
N HIS A 91 32.15 17.22 1.22
CA HIS A 91 33.38 18.00 1.00
C HIS A 91 33.28 18.95 -0.22
N GLN A 92 32.58 18.55 -1.29
CA GLN A 92 32.36 19.43 -2.44
C GLN A 92 31.39 20.58 -2.14
N VAL A 93 30.35 20.35 -1.30
CA VAL A 93 29.45 21.44 -0.88
C VAL A 93 30.16 22.45 0.02
N HIS A 94 31.13 22.01 0.86
CA HIS A 94 31.96 22.95 1.67
C HIS A 94 33.04 23.69 0.85
N LEU A 95 33.46 23.14 -0.31
CA LEU A 95 34.44 23.80 -1.19
C LEU A 95 33.79 24.73 -2.21
N LEU A 96 32.45 24.65 -2.43
CA LEU A 96 31.73 25.54 -3.36
C LEU A 96 31.27 26.85 -2.70
N ASP A 97 31.29 26.96 -1.36
CA ASP A 97 30.95 28.20 -0.64
C ASP A 97 32.12 29.19 -0.48
N ASP A 98 33.37 28.81 -0.81
CA ASP A 98 34.54 29.65 -0.62
C ASP A 98 35.04 30.35 -1.89
N GLU A 99 34.43 30.16 -3.05
CA GLU A 99 34.90 30.76 -4.32
C GLU A 99 33.87 31.64 -5.02
N ASN A 100 33.06 32.43 -4.29
CA ASN A 100 32.32 33.50 -4.94
C ASN A 100 32.39 34.81 -4.14
N PRO A 101 33.29 35.74 -4.50
CA PRO A 101 33.51 37.00 -3.79
C PRO A 101 32.42 38.07 -4.04
N ASP A 102 31.36 37.79 -4.76
CA ASP A 102 30.36 38.76 -5.22
C ASP A 102 28.99 38.68 -4.56
N PHE A 103 28.89 38.29 -3.27
CA PHE A 103 27.69 38.55 -2.50
C PHE A 103 27.89 39.74 -1.59
N ASP A 104 27.25 40.87 -1.91
CA ASP A 104 27.03 42.02 -1.04
C ASP A 104 26.35 41.56 0.24
N LEU A 105 27.12 41.30 1.30
CA LEU A 105 26.63 40.86 2.61
C LEU A 105 25.95 42.01 3.34
N ILE A 106 24.63 42.06 3.32
CA ILE A 106 23.84 43.02 4.12
C ILE A 106 23.75 42.48 5.55
N LEU A 107 24.42 43.17 6.49
CA LEU A 107 24.36 42.79 7.92
C LEU A 107 23.07 43.32 8.57
N THR A 108 22.49 42.52 9.46
CA THR A 108 21.37 42.97 10.32
C THR A 108 21.88 43.94 11.38
N ASN A 109 20.99 44.76 11.96
CA ASN A 109 21.37 45.68 13.04
C ASN A 109 21.99 44.95 14.26
N GLU A 110 21.56 43.74 14.52
CA GLU A 110 22.10 42.90 15.59
C GLU A 110 23.55 42.47 15.30
N GLN A 111 23.81 42.01 14.08
CA GLN A 111 25.17 41.67 13.62
C GLN A 111 26.12 42.87 13.62
N ILE A 112 25.62 44.08 13.29
CA ILE A 112 26.39 45.32 13.37
C ILE A 112 26.75 45.64 14.82
N ASN A 113 25.83 45.47 15.75
CA ASN A 113 26.08 45.68 17.16
C ASN A 113 27.08 44.67 17.74
N ASP A 114 26.96 43.40 17.36
CA ASP A 114 27.92 42.36 17.75
C ASP A 114 29.32 42.66 17.22
N LEU A 115 29.41 43.10 15.99
CA LEU A 115 30.68 43.50 15.34
C LEU A 115 31.31 44.73 16.03
N LYS A 116 30.49 45.71 16.39
CA LYS A 116 30.91 46.87 17.16
C LYS A 116 31.42 46.48 18.53
N ASN A 117 30.73 45.56 19.23
CA ASN A 117 31.15 45.03 20.50
C ASN A 117 32.46 44.24 20.36
N ALA A 118 32.60 43.36 19.38
CA ALA A 118 33.82 42.62 19.13
C ALA A 118 35.02 43.54 18.85
N LEU A 119 34.86 44.61 18.11
CA LEU A 119 35.89 45.62 17.83
C LEU A 119 36.38 46.31 19.14
N SER A 120 35.55 46.37 20.20
CA SER A 120 35.97 46.97 21.45
C SER A 120 37.05 46.14 22.21
N PHE A 121 37.22 44.88 21.86
CA PHE A 121 38.24 43.97 22.41
C PHE A 121 39.55 43.95 21.60
N ILE A 122 39.64 44.73 20.50
CA ILE A 122 40.80 44.79 19.64
C ILE A 122 41.47 46.16 19.78
N GLU A 123 42.76 46.16 20.14
CA GLU A 123 43.56 47.40 20.26
C GLU A 123 43.80 47.98 18.84
N CYS A 124 43.72 49.33 18.75
CA CYS A 124 43.85 50.09 17.49
C CYS A 124 45.21 50.82 17.37
N GLU A 125 46.16 50.52 18.23
CA GLU A 125 47.45 51.21 18.29
C GLU A 125 48.49 50.73 17.22
N SER A 126 48.34 49.49 16.72
CA SER A 126 49.23 48.94 15.71
C SER A 126 48.74 49.27 14.31
N TYR A 127 49.57 49.91 13.50
CA TYR A 127 49.25 50.22 12.10
C TYR A 127 48.86 48.98 11.27
N ALA A 128 49.58 47.87 11.43
CA ALA A 128 49.25 46.60 10.75
C ALA A 128 47.86 46.09 11.16
N SER A 129 47.54 46.11 12.46
CA SER A 129 46.20 45.73 12.95
C SER A 129 45.10 46.68 12.44
N TRP A 130 45.41 47.98 12.38
CA TRP A 130 44.51 49.02 11.89
C TRP A 130 44.18 48.83 10.40
N GLU A 131 45.18 48.50 9.55
CA GLU A 131 44.98 48.20 8.13
C GLU A 131 44.21 46.90 7.94
N ASP A 132 44.49 45.80 8.66
CA ASP A 132 43.83 44.52 8.60
C ASP A 132 42.34 44.61 8.95
N ILE A 133 42.02 45.34 10.02
CA ILE A 133 40.60 45.57 10.40
C ILE A 133 39.88 46.40 9.35
N GLY A 134 40.54 47.43 8.78
CA GLY A 134 39.99 48.19 7.66
C GLY A 134 39.71 47.33 6.44
N GLN A 135 40.61 46.42 6.05
CA GLN A 135 40.39 45.46 4.97
C GLN A 135 39.22 44.53 5.25
N ALA A 136 39.13 44.03 6.46
CA ALA A 136 38.04 43.15 6.87
C ALA A 136 36.67 43.86 6.85
N LEU A 137 36.57 45.08 7.37
CA LEU A 137 35.35 45.89 7.35
C LEU A 137 34.95 46.36 5.95
N LYS A 138 35.91 46.48 5.03
CA LYS A 138 35.67 46.82 3.63
C LYS A 138 34.87 45.78 2.87
N THR A 139 34.79 44.53 3.37
CA THR A 139 34.00 43.44 2.78
C THR A 139 32.50 43.51 3.11
N ILE A 140 32.08 44.45 3.96
CA ILE A 140 30.67 44.66 4.28
C ILE A 140 30.06 45.51 3.17
N ALA A 141 28.93 45.06 2.61
CA ALA A 141 28.22 45.77 1.55
C ALA A 141 27.88 47.22 1.96
N ASN A 142 28.14 48.14 1.10
CA ASN A 142 28.11 49.57 1.36
C ASN A 142 26.72 50.22 1.25
N LEU A 143 25.71 49.61 1.84
CA LEU A 143 24.44 50.29 2.11
C LEU A 143 24.61 51.15 3.40
N ASN A 144 24.74 52.46 3.23
CA ASN A 144 24.89 53.47 4.30
C ASN A 144 26.29 53.53 4.93
N ASP A 145 27.37 53.23 4.26
CA ASP A 145 28.76 53.32 4.77
C ASP A 145 29.01 52.61 6.11
N VAL A 146 28.30 51.50 6.41
CA VAL A 146 28.36 50.81 7.69
C VAL A 146 29.82 50.39 8.03
N GLY A 147 30.54 49.80 7.09
CA GLY A 147 31.91 49.37 7.30
C GLY A 147 32.87 50.55 7.59
N LEU A 148 32.71 51.67 6.87
CA LEU A 148 33.48 52.88 7.12
C LEU A 148 33.18 53.48 8.49
N ASN A 149 31.93 53.56 8.88
CA ASN A 149 31.51 54.14 10.14
C ASN A 149 32.03 53.32 11.33
N LEU A 150 31.99 51.97 11.26
CA LEU A 150 32.56 51.10 12.26
C LEU A 150 34.07 51.26 12.41
N TRP A 151 34.74 51.36 11.26
CA TRP A 151 36.20 51.57 11.25
C TRP A 151 36.64 52.91 11.80
N LEU A 152 35.91 54.00 11.45
CA LEU A 152 36.18 55.32 12.01
C LEU A 152 35.90 55.40 13.50
N GLU A 153 34.76 54.81 13.95
CA GLU A 153 34.42 54.79 15.37
C GLU A 153 35.45 53.99 16.17
N TRP A 154 35.85 52.77 15.70
CA TRP A 154 36.88 51.98 16.36
C TRP A 154 38.26 52.68 16.34
N SER A 155 38.66 53.24 15.21
CA SER A 155 39.97 53.97 15.09
C SER A 155 40.03 55.22 15.93
N SER A 156 38.90 55.87 16.21
CA SER A 156 38.83 57.10 17.06
C SER A 156 39.33 56.89 18.49
N LYS A 157 39.50 55.66 18.91
CA LYS A 157 40.08 55.31 20.24
C LYS A 157 41.57 55.46 20.33
N SER A 158 42.26 55.57 19.17
CA SER A 158 43.69 55.80 19.13
C SER A 158 44.04 57.28 19.29
N PRO A 159 45.04 57.64 20.12
CA PRO A 159 45.49 59.04 20.29
C PRO A 159 46.06 59.66 19.01
N GLU A 160 46.49 58.84 18.06
CA GLU A 160 47.07 59.27 16.78
C GLU A 160 46.02 59.34 15.62
N PHE A 161 44.71 59.22 15.97
CA PHE A 161 43.67 59.20 14.99
C PHE A 161 43.49 60.56 14.26
N ASP A 162 43.63 60.52 12.93
CA ASP A 162 43.21 61.59 12.00
C ASP A 162 42.11 61.09 11.08
N LYS A 163 40.92 61.69 11.21
CA LYS A 163 39.73 61.31 10.44
C LYS A 163 39.95 61.48 8.92
N ALA A 164 40.62 62.57 8.50
CA ALA A 164 40.83 62.83 7.09
C ALA A 164 41.79 61.84 6.44
N ASP A 165 42.83 61.45 7.18
CA ASP A 165 43.78 60.41 6.74
C ASP A 165 43.12 59.01 6.70
N ALA A 166 42.37 58.68 7.72
CA ALA A 166 41.60 57.44 7.76
C ALA A 166 40.64 57.32 6.54
N VAL A 167 39.85 58.32 6.22
CA VAL A 167 38.99 58.31 5.04
C VAL A 167 39.77 58.15 3.75
N LYS A 168 40.90 58.85 3.59
CA LYS A 168 41.78 58.65 2.43
C LYS A 168 42.32 57.24 2.31
N LYS A 169 42.68 56.62 3.43
CA LYS A 169 43.17 55.24 3.48
C LYS A 169 42.05 54.26 3.14
N TRP A 170 40.81 54.48 3.69
CA TRP A 170 39.68 53.66 3.39
C TRP A 170 39.40 53.50 1.90
N HIS A 171 39.54 54.56 1.12
CA HIS A 171 39.35 54.52 -0.34
C HIS A 171 40.43 53.74 -1.07
N LYS A 172 41.59 53.48 -0.44
CA LYS A 172 42.71 52.69 -0.99
C LYS A 172 42.64 51.21 -0.59
N LEU A 173 41.82 50.87 0.41
CA LEU A 173 41.62 49.49 0.82
C LEU A 173 40.77 48.74 -0.21
N LYS A 174 41.15 47.51 -0.52
CA LYS A 174 40.50 46.67 -1.56
C LYS A 174 39.47 45.69 -0.98
N GLY A 175 39.60 45.28 0.28
CA GLY A 175 38.77 44.26 0.90
C GLY A 175 38.97 42.83 0.38
N ASP A 176 40.20 42.57 -0.16
CA ASP A 176 40.52 41.32 -0.86
C ASP A 176 41.35 40.32 -0.04
N ARG A 177 41.69 40.63 1.22
CA ARG A 177 42.60 39.81 2.04
C ARG A 177 41.88 38.94 3.06
N THR A 178 40.77 39.40 3.62
CA THR A 178 40.03 38.72 4.69
C THR A 178 38.61 39.27 4.80
N THR A 179 37.69 38.54 5.37
CA THR A 179 36.31 38.99 5.59
C THR A 179 36.11 39.55 7.01
N TYR A 180 35.03 40.35 7.23
CA TYR A 180 34.67 40.86 8.54
C TYR A 180 34.57 39.77 9.63
N LYS A 181 34.33 38.48 9.27
CA LYS A 181 34.32 37.34 10.19
C LYS A 181 35.65 37.16 10.94
N ALA A 182 36.77 37.55 10.35
CA ALA A 182 38.07 37.49 11.02
C ALA A 182 38.19 38.43 12.22
N ILE A 183 37.36 39.48 12.28
CA ILE A 183 37.30 40.40 13.43
C ILE A 183 36.77 39.64 14.66
N PHE A 184 35.76 38.81 14.51
CA PHE A 184 35.27 38.00 15.63
C PHE A 184 36.31 36.99 16.11
N THR A 185 37.05 36.36 15.22
CA THR A 185 38.14 35.43 15.60
C THR A 185 39.22 36.16 16.42
N LYS A 186 39.63 37.36 15.95
CA LYS A 186 40.63 38.19 16.63
C LYS A 186 40.13 38.71 17.97
N ALA A 187 38.88 39.11 18.03
CA ALA A 187 38.22 39.54 19.29
C ALA A 187 38.11 38.39 20.31
N GLN A 188 37.78 37.17 19.86
CA GLN A 188 37.75 35.98 20.72
C GLN A 188 39.11 35.66 21.32
N ALA A 189 40.20 35.79 20.55
CA ALA A 189 41.55 35.62 21.05
C ALA A 189 41.89 36.64 22.17
N ASN A 190 41.23 37.80 22.18
CA ASN A 190 41.36 38.85 23.17
C ASN A 190 40.29 38.80 24.27
N GLY A 191 39.54 37.68 24.39
CA GLY A 191 38.58 37.47 25.47
C GLY A 191 37.13 37.85 25.18
N TRP A 192 36.80 38.26 23.93
CA TRP A 192 35.43 38.52 23.51
C TRP A 192 34.63 37.20 23.49
N LYS A 193 33.46 37.19 24.09
CA LYS A 193 32.50 36.07 24.03
C LYS A 193 31.39 36.43 23.09
N ASN A 194 31.09 35.53 22.12
CA ASN A 194 30.01 35.73 21.20
C ASN A 194 28.67 35.76 21.96
N PRO A 195 27.92 36.88 21.97
CA PRO A 195 26.63 36.98 22.65
C PRO A 195 25.59 35.97 22.09
N GLN A 196 25.74 35.56 20.82
CA GLN A 196 24.88 34.56 20.15
C GLN A 196 25.32 33.11 20.41
N ALA A 197 26.41 32.88 21.17
CA ALA A 197 26.85 31.55 21.55
C ALA A 197 25.78 30.91 22.47
N LYS A 198 25.38 29.67 22.17
CA LYS A 198 24.33 28.94 22.93
C LYS A 198 24.56 28.97 24.46
N GLU A 199 25.78 28.88 24.91
CA GLU A 199 26.15 28.97 26.34
C GLU A 199 25.89 30.36 26.91
N SER A 200 26.28 31.42 26.20
CA SER A 200 26.07 32.80 26.62
C SER A 200 24.59 33.16 26.72
N ILE A 201 23.78 32.67 25.80
CA ILE A 201 22.30 32.87 25.79
C ILE A 201 21.68 32.16 27.02
N ILE A 202 22.12 30.94 27.31
CA ILE A 202 21.64 30.17 28.45
C ILE A 202 22.02 30.85 29.76
N ASP A 203 23.27 31.33 29.89
CA ASP A 203 23.76 32.01 31.09
C ASP A 203 23.02 33.33 31.34
N ALA A 204 22.79 34.11 30.31
CA ALA A 204 21.99 35.35 30.39
C ALA A 204 20.54 35.04 30.81
N ALA A 205 19.92 34.03 30.24
CA ALA A 205 18.56 33.61 30.61
C ALA A 205 18.51 33.12 32.09
N LEU A 206 19.51 32.36 32.55
CA LEU A 206 19.61 31.95 33.96
C LEU A 206 19.73 33.13 34.90
N LEU A 207 20.54 34.12 34.55
CA LEU A 207 20.71 35.34 35.35
C LEU A 207 19.39 36.09 35.47
N THR A 208 18.72 36.37 34.37
CA THR A 208 17.42 37.07 34.34
C THR A 208 16.38 36.38 35.23
N VAL A 209 16.26 35.05 35.14
CA VAL A 209 15.28 34.31 35.97
C VAL A 209 15.63 34.33 37.42
N ARG A 210 16.93 34.24 37.80
CA ARG A 210 17.36 34.29 39.20
C ARG A 210 17.19 35.67 39.80
N GLU A 211 17.44 36.75 39.06
CA GLU A 211 17.15 38.12 39.47
C GLU A 211 15.65 38.32 39.73
N ALA A 212 14.80 37.80 38.87
CA ALA A 212 13.34 37.84 39.04
C ALA A 212 12.89 37.03 40.27
N LEU A 213 13.51 35.86 40.54
CA LEU A 213 13.24 35.05 41.73
C LEU A 213 13.70 35.72 43.05
N ALA A 214 14.72 36.56 42.98
CA ALA A 214 15.27 37.29 44.14
C ALA A 214 14.52 38.61 44.40
N SER A 215 13.61 39.01 43.52
CA SER A 215 12.80 40.22 43.69
C SER A 215 11.71 40.01 44.76
N ASP A 216 11.44 41.04 45.54
CA ASP A 216 10.30 41.07 46.47
C ASP A 216 8.94 41.18 45.76
N ASP A 217 8.95 41.60 44.51
CA ASP A 217 7.76 41.67 43.63
C ASP A 217 7.63 40.39 42.83
N VAL A 218 6.64 39.57 43.19
CA VAL A 218 6.32 38.30 42.51
C VAL A 218 5.88 38.53 41.04
N GLY A 219 5.37 39.72 40.73
CA GLY A 219 4.92 40.08 39.37
C GLY A 219 6.03 40.02 38.34
N VAL A 220 7.29 40.30 38.72
CA VAL A 220 8.49 40.26 37.86
C VAL A 220 8.69 38.89 37.21
N MET A 221 8.21 37.82 37.84
CA MET A 221 8.26 36.46 37.26
C MET A 221 7.36 36.28 36.03
N PHE A 222 6.37 37.13 35.87
CA PHE A 222 5.41 37.11 34.76
C PHE A 222 5.69 38.19 33.72
N ASP A 223 6.78 38.96 33.89
CA ASP A 223 7.20 39.97 32.90
C ASP A 223 7.71 39.29 31.63
N ASP A 224 7.52 39.95 30.47
CA ASP A 224 7.93 39.45 29.13
C ASP A 224 9.40 39.02 29.08
N ALA A 225 10.31 39.76 29.76
CA ALA A 225 11.73 39.44 29.81
C ALA A 225 11.99 38.10 30.53
N THR A 226 11.32 37.87 31.67
CA THR A 226 11.47 36.64 32.45
C THR A 226 10.80 35.46 31.72
N ILE A 227 9.62 35.64 31.13
CA ILE A 227 8.95 34.61 30.31
C ILE A 227 9.82 34.23 29.12
N LYS A 228 10.40 35.21 28.41
CA LYS A 228 11.32 34.95 27.28
C LYS A 228 12.58 34.18 27.76
N ALA A 229 13.14 34.52 28.89
CA ALA A 229 14.28 33.82 29.48
C ALA A 229 13.93 32.37 29.84
N LEU A 230 12.77 32.15 30.49
CA LEU A 230 12.27 30.80 30.82
C LEU A 230 11.99 29.98 29.60
N THR A 231 11.39 30.56 28.53
CA THR A 231 11.16 29.92 27.25
C THR A 231 12.48 29.52 26.59
N THR A 232 13.49 30.38 26.63
CA THR A 232 14.84 30.11 26.14
C THR A 232 15.48 28.93 26.90
N LEU A 233 15.36 28.86 28.19
CA LEU A 233 15.85 27.73 28.97
C LEU A 233 15.08 26.44 28.64
N TYR A 234 13.76 26.51 28.49
CA TYR A 234 12.89 25.38 28.13
C TYR A 234 13.29 24.77 26.80
N THR A 235 13.54 25.60 25.78
CA THR A 235 13.87 25.16 24.44
C THR A 235 15.35 24.77 24.29
N SER A 236 16.28 25.52 24.89
CA SER A 236 17.72 25.38 24.65
C SER A 236 18.46 24.52 25.67
N SER A 237 17.95 24.36 26.88
CA SER A 237 18.62 23.60 27.99
C SER A 237 17.64 23.02 28.99
N LYS A 238 17.10 21.82 28.70
CA LYS A 238 16.18 21.10 29.61
C LYS A 238 16.72 20.90 30.99
N ALA A 239 18.05 20.72 31.16
CA ALA A 239 18.69 20.52 32.46
C ALA A 239 18.66 21.81 33.30
N ASN A 240 18.98 22.97 32.71
CA ASN A 240 18.94 24.27 33.41
C ASN A 240 17.49 24.68 33.70
N TYR A 241 16.58 24.43 32.77
CA TYR A 241 15.15 24.64 33.00
C TYR A 241 14.63 23.81 34.19
N ALA A 242 15.00 22.54 34.28
CA ALA A 242 14.58 21.68 35.38
C ALA A 242 15.12 22.19 36.77
N ARG A 243 16.33 22.74 36.80
CA ARG A 243 16.90 23.35 38.04
C ARG A 243 16.10 24.59 38.43
N VAL A 244 15.92 25.53 37.53
CA VAL A 244 15.13 26.75 37.75
C VAL A 244 13.68 26.43 38.11
N ARG A 245 13.08 25.46 37.45
CA ARG A 245 11.73 24.96 37.76
C ARG A 245 11.63 24.48 39.22
N HIS A 246 12.67 23.81 39.71
CA HIS A 246 12.73 23.37 41.12
C HIS A 246 12.85 24.57 42.04
N GLU A 247 13.66 25.57 41.72
CA GLU A 247 13.84 26.81 42.51
C GLU A 247 12.52 27.59 42.59
N ILE A 248 11.80 27.77 41.47
CA ILE A 248 10.48 28.42 41.40
C ILE A 248 9.45 27.68 42.26
N LYS A 249 9.45 26.32 42.22
CA LYS A 249 8.51 25.50 43.02
C LYS A 249 8.68 25.68 44.52
N GLN A 250 9.86 26.08 45.01
CA GLN A 250 10.09 26.35 46.42
C GLN A 250 9.46 27.68 46.89
N ASN A 251 9.23 28.62 45.97
CA ASN A 251 8.53 29.86 46.22
C ASN A 251 7.02 29.65 46.19
N ARG A 252 6.37 29.56 47.38
CA ARG A 252 4.93 29.28 47.51
C ARG A 252 4.01 30.37 46.95
N ALA A 253 4.56 31.57 46.67
CA ALA A 253 3.79 32.70 46.13
C ALA A 253 3.57 32.56 44.60
N ILE A 254 4.36 31.70 43.92
CA ILE A 254 4.30 31.53 42.47
C ILE A 254 3.60 30.23 42.15
N LYS A 255 2.48 30.29 41.42
CA LYS A 255 1.85 29.10 40.82
C LYS A 255 2.58 28.69 39.56
N LEU A 256 3.34 27.59 39.67
CA LEU A 256 4.13 27.06 38.55
C LEU A 256 3.28 26.72 37.30
N SER A 257 2.03 26.28 37.50
CA SER A 257 1.08 25.99 36.38
C SER A 257 0.80 27.22 35.52
N ASP A 258 0.62 28.37 36.14
CA ASP A 258 0.29 29.61 35.45
C ASP A 258 1.51 30.13 34.66
N LEU A 259 2.71 29.97 35.24
CA LEU A 259 3.96 30.29 34.56
C LEU A 259 4.25 29.32 33.38
N GLU A 260 4.05 28.01 33.59
CA GLU A 260 4.25 27.00 32.54
C GLU A 260 3.27 27.16 31.37
N ALA A 261 2.09 27.70 31.62
CA ALA A 261 1.14 28.00 30.55
C ALA A 261 1.63 29.15 29.60
N LEU A 262 2.42 30.11 30.17
CA LEU A 262 3.00 31.21 29.40
C LEU A 262 4.33 30.84 28.70
N ILE A 263 5.07 29.87 29.25
CA ILE A 263 6.36 29.43 28.72
C ILE A 263 6.22 28.42 27.58
N LYS A 264 5.21 27.55 27.65
CA LYS A 264 4.92 26.66 26.53
C LYS A 264 4.50 27.54 25.36
N PRO A 265 5.29 27.59 24.24
CA PRO A 265 4.78 28.24 23.05
C PRO A 265 3.37 27.69 22.82
N GLU A 266 2.42 28.56 22.48
CA GLU A 266 1.23 28.10 21.77
C GLU A 266 1.78 27.09 20.78
N ARG A 267 1.43 25.81 20.93
CA ARG A 267 1.73 24.85 19.89
C ARG A 267 1.14 25.51 18.66
N GLU A 268 1.96 25.98 17.74
CA GLU A 268 1.54 25.92 16.32
C GLU A 268 0.89 24.56 16.27
N GLU A 269 -0.42 24.51 16.02
CA GLU A 269 -1.16 23.26 16.00
C GLU A 269 -0.47 22.41 14.96
N GLU A 270 0.56 21.65 15.38
CA GLU A 270 1.12 20.59 14.56
C GLU A 270 -0.07 19.70 14.32
N GLN A 271 -0.60 19.81 13.11
CA GLN A 271 -1.73 19.06 12.61
C GLN A 271 -1.53 17.61 13.03
N SER A 272 -2.45 17.05 13.79
CA SER A 272 -2.31 15.69 14.26
C SER A 272 -2.11 14.75 13.06
N THR A 273 -1.35 13.68 13.20
CA THR A 273 -1.16 12.69 12.12
C THR A 273 -2.49 12.20 11.55
N THR A 274 -3.54 12.13 12.37
CA THR A 274 -4.91 11.79 11.92
C THR A 274 -5.49 12.88 11.01
N GLU A 275 -5.41 14.14 11.38
CA GLU A 275 -5.89 15.26 10.55
C GLU A 275 -5.10 15.34 9.25
N ARG A 276 -3.78 15.17 9.31
CA ARG A 276 -2.94 15.14 8.13
C ARG A 276 -3.31 14.04 7.15
N LEU A 277 -3.56 12.80 7.65
CA LEU A 277 -4.06 11.69 6.83
C LEU A 277 -5.45 11.95 6.24
N LEU A 278 -6.34 12.59 7.01
CA LEU A 278 -7.67 12.95 6.53
C LEU A 278 -7.59 13.98 5.41
N ASP A 279 -6.72 14.98 5.53
CA ASP A 279 -6.54 16.00 4.50
C ASP A 279 -5.95 15.40 3.23
N ILE A 280 -4.89 14.60 3.33
CA ILE A 280 -4.31 13.87 2.18
C ILE A 280 -5.39 13.04 1.48
N ALA A 281 -6.20 12.31 2.23
CA ALA A 281 -7.23 11.47 1.66
C ALA A 281 -8.34 12.30 0.99
N LYS A 282 -8.77 13.42 1.60
CA LYS A 282 -9.81 14.30 1.04
C LYS A 282 -9.35 15.07 -0.20
N GLU A 283 -8.08 15.43 -0.27
CA GLU A 283 -7.52 16.13 -1.42
C GLU A 283 -7.37 15.22 -2.65
N GLN A 284 -7.08 13.93 -2.44
CA GLN A 284 -6.75 13.01 -3.53
C GLN A 284 -7.87 12.04 -3.88
N CYS A 285 -8.85 11.80 -2.98
CA CYS A 285 -9.88 10.81 -3.16
C CYS A 285 -11.27 11.41 -3.29
N GLU A 286 -12.08 10.80 -4.12
CA GLU A 286 -13.52 10.88 -4.10
C GLU A 286 -14.08 9.72 -3.30
N PHE A 287 -14.87 10.00 -2.23
CA PHE A 287 -15.49 9.00 -1.37
C PHE A 287 -16.96 8.80 -1.72
N PHE A 288 -17.37 7.55 -1.80
CA PHE A 288 -18.73 7.20 -2.18
C PHE A 288 -19.09 5.81 -1.62
N HIS A 289 -20.32 5.37 -1.80
CA HIS A 289 -20.77 4.04 -1.42
C HIS A 289 -21.54 3.37 -2.56
N ASP A 290 -21.63 2.03 -2.52
CA ASP A 290 -22.51 1.29 -3.42
C ASP A 290 -23.97 1.20 -2.88
N LYS A 291 -24.84 0.47 -3.58
CA LYS A 291 -26.24 0.24 -3.18
C LYS A 291 -26.40 -0.40 -1.80
N ASP A 292 -25.40 -1.16 -1.38
CA ASP A 292 -25.39 -1.90 -0.10
C ASP A 292 -24.67 -1.08 1.01
N LYS A 293 -24.40 0.20 0.76
CA LYS A 293 -23.65 1.10 1.66
C LYS A 293 -22.24 0.63 1.96
N GLU A 294 -21.64 -0.20 1.10
CA GLU A 294 -20.21 -0.51 1.21
C GLU A 294 -19.38 0.71 0.77
N PRO A 295 -18.35 1.09 1.55
CA PRO A 295 -17.62 2.34 1.36
C PRO A 295 -16.43 2.18 0.42
N TYR A 296 -16.31 3.08 -0.55
CA TYR A 296 -15.25 3.07 -1.56
C TYR A 296 -14.57 4.44 -1.68
N ALA A 297 -13.36 4.41 -2.22
CA ALA A 297 -12.61 5.57 -2.66
C ALA A 297 -12.12 5.39 -4.10
N VAL A 298 -12.18 6.47 -4.88
CA VAL A 298 -11.53 6.58 -6.18
C VAL A 298 -10.47 7.66 -6.11
N PHE A 299 -9.29 7.37 -6.62
CA PHE A 299 -8.17 8.30 -6.71
C PHE A 299 -7.31 8.01 -7.93
N ILE A 300 -6.41 8.93 -8.26
CA ILE A 300 -5.45 8.76 -9.33
C ILE A 300 -4.09 8.44 -8.72
N ALA A 301 -3.56 7.24 -8.98
CA ALA A 301 -2.21 6.87 -8.61
C ALA A 301 -1.42 6.50 -9.86
N HIS A 302 -0.21 7.02 -10.00
CA HIS A 302 0.65 6.83 -11.17
C HIS A 302 -0.03 7.18 -12.51
N GLY A 303 -0.91 8.19 -12.50
CA GLY A 303 -1.68 8.61 -13.68
C GLY A 303 -2.85 7.70 -14.04
N VAL A 304 -3.20 6.74 -13.20
CA VAL A 304 -4.27 5.75 -13.44
C VAL A 304 -5.35 5.90 -12.37
N ARG A 305 -6.61 5.94 -12.82
CA ARG A 305 -7.79 5.97 -11.95
C ARG A 305 -8.01 4.60 -11.29
N GLN A 306 -8.00 4.56 -9.97
CA GLN A 306 -8.12 3.34 -9.17
C GLN A 306 -9.30 3.42 -8.21
N CYS A 307 -10.00 2.31 -8.00
CA CYS A 307 -11.13 2.21 -7.07
C CYS A 307 -10.86 1.12 -6.04
N TYR A 308 -10.91 1.48 -4.76
CA TYR A 308 -10.68 0.57 -3.65
C TYR A 308 -11.81 0.65 -2.63
N HIS A 309 -12.16 -0.50 -2.07
CA HIS A 309 -12.94 -0.54 -0.84
C HIS A 309 -12.09 0.03 0.30
N LEU A 310 -12.66 0.92 1.14
CA LEU A 310 -11.89 1.62 2.19
C LEU A 310 -11.23 0.69 3.22
N GLN A 311 -11.79 -0.48 3.46
CA GLN A 311 -11.20 -1.48 4.36
C GLN A 311 -10.22 -2.43 3.66
N SER A 312 -9.99 -2.28 2.36
CA SER A 312 -9.05 -3.13 1.62
C SER A 312 -7.61 -2.86 2.03
N LYS A 313 -6.77 -3.89 1.91
CA LYS A 313 -5.34 -3.77 2.13
C LYS A 313 -4.71 -2.73 1.20
N GLY A 314 -5.12 -2.70 -0.08
CA GLY A 314 -4.59 -1.77 -1.08
C GLY A 314 -4.84 -0.30 -0.73
N PHE A 315 -6.04 0.07 -0.28
CA PHE A 315 -6.31 1.43 0.18
C PHE A 315 -5.49 1.82 1.40
N ARG A 316 -5.37 0.91 2.36
CA ARG A 316 -4.60 1.10 3.58
C ARG A 316 -3.11 1.35 3.29
N GLU A 317 -2.52 0.54 2.41
CA GLU A 317 -1.11 0.67 2.00
C GLU A 317 -0.89 1.95 1.19
N TRP A 318 -1.81 2.31 0.31
CA TRP A 318 -1.76 3.55 -0.44
C TRP A 318 -1.78 4.77 0.49
N LEU A 319 -2.73 4.84 1.44
CA LEU A 319 -2.87 5.98 2.35
C LEU A 319 -1.64 6.14 3.26
N ALA A 320 -1.08 5.03 3.75
CA ALA A 320 0.15 5.05 4.53
C ALA A 320 1.35 5.54 3.71
N ASN A 321 1.43 5.14 2.44
CA ASN A 321 2.48 5.58 1.52
C ASN A 321 2.37 7.07 1.14
N GLU A 322 1.15 7.60 1.00
CA GLU A 322 0.98 9.03 0.71
C GLU A 322 1.42 9.91 1.90
N LEU A 323 1.14 9.50 3.15
CA LEU A 323 1.69 10.18 4.32
C LEU A 323 3.23 10.10 4.34
N TYR A 324 3.78 8.92 4.05
CA TYR A 324 5.24 8.75 4.00
C TYR A 324 5.91 9.66 2.97
N LYS A 325 5.30 9.82 1.79
CA LYS A 325 5.78 10.74 0.75
C LYS A 325 5.71 12.22 1.17
N ALA A 326 4.68 12.58 1.95
CA ALA A 326 4.45 13.95 2.37
C ALA A 326 5.36 14.36 3.55
N ASP A 327 5.50 13.50 4.55
CA ASP A 327 6.05 13.83 5.86
C ASP A 327 7.24 12.95 6.28
N ASP A 328 7.70 12.02 5.41
CA ASP A 328 8.75 11.01 5.68
C ASP A 328 8.49 10.20 6.98
N THR A 329 7.20 10.01 7.31
CA THR A 329 6.76 9.38 8.57
C THR A 329 5.71 8.31 8.29
N ALA A 330 5.86 7.13 8.89
CA ALA A 330 4.87 6.07 8.80
C ALA A 330 3.80 6.23 9.89
N PRO A 331 2.49 6.11 9.55
CA PRO A 331 1.44 6.20 10.55
C PRO A 331 1.39 4.94 11.42
N ALA A 332 1.11 5.12 12.71
CA ALA A 332 0.82 3.98 13.59
C ALA A 332 -0.52 3.33 13.20
N ASP A 333 -0.64 2.01 13.38
CA ASP A 333 -1.83 1.24 12.99
C ASP A 333 -3.14 1.76 13.60
N ASN A 334 -3.13 2.20 14.85
CA ASN A 334 -4.31 2.76 15.51
C ASN A 334 -4.74 4.09 14.90
N ILE A 335 -3.81 4.93 14.48
CA ILE A 335 -4.08 6.21 13.80
C ILE A 335 -4.67 5.93 12.42
N LEU A 336 -4.05 5.04 11.65
CA LEU A 336 -4.54 4.66 10.33
C LEU A 336 -5.94 4.05 10.40
N ASN A 337 -6.23 3.19 11.40
CA ASN A 337 -7.56 2.64 11.62
C ASN A 337 -8.59 3.72 11.98
N ALA A 338 -8.24 4.66 12.85
CA ALA A 338 -9.13 5.77 13.23
C ALA A 338 -9.46 6.65 12.00
N THR A 339 -8.46 6.97 11.19
CA THR A 339 -8.65 7.72 9.93
C THR A 339 -9.57 6.97 8.96
N ILE A 340 -9.30 5.68 8.70
CA ILE A 340 -10.13 4.87 7.81
C ILE A 340 -11.58 4.81 8.31
N ASN A 341 -11.82 4.65 9.61
CA ASN A 341 -13.17 4.65 10.18
C ASN A 341 -13.89 6.00 9.97
N ALA A 342 -13.19 7.13 10.08
CA ALA A 342 -13.76 8.44 9.77
C ALA A 342 -14.14 8.56 8.28
N LEU A 343 -13.25 8.11 7.37
CA LEU A 343 -13.50 8.09 5.93
C LEU A 343 -14.66 7.14 5.54
N ILE A 344 -14.82 6.02 6.22
CA ILE A 344 -15.97 5.11 6.06
C ILE A 344 -17.27 5.86 6.43
N GLY A 345 -17.27 6.60 7.53
CA GLY A 345 -18.41 7.44 7.92
C GLY A 345 -18.75 8.44 6.82
N GLN A 346 -17.76 9.17 6.33
CA GLN A 346 -17.93 10.14 5.24
C GLN A 346 -18.47 9.48 3.95
N ALA A 347 -17.90 8.36 3.52
CA ALA A 347 -18.35 7.66 2.33
C ALA A 347 -19.81 7.18 2.43
N LYS A 348 -20.23 6.68 3.61
CA LYS A 348 -21.56 6.13 3.82
C LYS A 348 -22.67 7.16 3.99
N PHE A 349 -22.36 8.30 4.63
CA PHE A 349 -23.37 9.29 5.01
C PHE A 349 -23.37 10.52 4.10
N ASP A 350 -22.21 10.93 3.61
CA ASP A 350 -22.06 12.13 2.80
C ASP A 350 -21.75 11.79 1.33
N GLY A 351 -21.30 10.57 1.03
CA GLY A 351 -20.94 10.13 -0.31
C GLY A 351 -22.15 9.83 -1.19
N GLU A 352 -21.99 9.97 -2.51
CA GLU A 352 -22.97 9.58 -3.51
C GLU A 352 -23.06 8.03 -3.62
N GLU A 353 -24.21 7.54 -4.07
CA GLU A 353 -24.35 6.13 -4.46
C GLU A 353 -23.82 5.92 -5.88
N LYS A 354 -22.81 5.04 -6.04
CA LYS A 354 -22.23 4.68 -7.35
C LYS A 354 -22.09 3.17 -7.49
N PRO A 355 -22.41 2.60 -8.66
CA PRO A 355 -22.23 1.18 -8.89
C PRO A 355 -20.75 0.81 -8.95
N VAL A 356 -20.37 -0.24 -8.22
CA VAL A 356 -19.03 -0.83 -8.23
C VAL A 356 -19.11 -2.28 -8.68
N TYR A 357 -18.19 -2.69 -9.51
CA TYR A 357 -18.18 -4.02 -10.11
C TYR A 357 -16.88 -4.77 -9.79
N MET A 358 -16.97 -6.08 -9.89
CA MET A 358 -15.80 -6.95 -9.81
C MET A 358 -15.68 -7.77 -11.08
N ARG A 359 -14.59 -7.65 -11.81
CA ARG A 359 -14.24 -8.33 -13.05
C ARG A 359 -15.15 -8.01 -14.24
N VAL A 360 -16.45 -8.07 -14.11
CA VAL A 360 -17.40 -7.82 -15.19
C VAL A 360 -18.44 -6.79 -14.79
N ALA A 361 -18.88 -5.99 -15.78
CA ALA A 361 -19.94 -5.02 -15.58
C ALA A 361 -20.82 -4.95 -16.85
N LYS A 362 -22.05 -4.44 -16.68
CA LYS A 362 -22.90 -3.95 -17.76
C LYS A 362 -23.19 -2.48 -17.51
N HIS A 363 -22.78 -1.64 -18.43
CA HIS A 363 -22.96 -0.20 -18.32
C HIS A 363 -23.22 0.41 -19.70
N GLU A 364 -24.25 1.26 -19.82
CA GLU A 364 -24.62 1.94 -21.06
C GLU A 364 -24.74 1.04 -22.30
N GLY A 365 -25.35 -0.14 -22.10
CA GLY A 365 -25.57 -1.10 -23.18
C GLY A 365 -24.34 -1.89 -23.62
N ALA A 366 -23.17 -1.65 -23.03
CA ALA A 366 -21.95 -2.40 -23.25
C ALA A 366 -21.64 -3.34 -22.08
N TYR A 367 -20.95 -4.44 -22.37
CA TYR A 367 -20.32 -5.29 -21.37
C TYR A 367 -18.87 -4.87 -21.19
N TRP A 368 -18.39 -4.96 -19.95
CA TRP A 368 -17.06 -4.52 -19.60
C TRP A 368 -16.35 -5.61 -18.83
N LEU A 369 -15.08 -5.88 -19.18
CA LEU A 369 -14.22 -6.82 -18.49
C LEU A 369 -13.00 -6.08 -17.96
N ASP A 370 -12.80 -6.07 -16.64
CA ASP A 370 -11.59 -5.57 -16.02
C ASP A 370 -10.41 -6.51 -16.33
N LEU A 371 -9.39 -5.99 -17.02
CA LEU A 371 -8.17 -6.76 -17.30
C LEU A 371 -7.32 -6.99 -16.02
N CYS A 372 -7.61 -6.30 -14.94
CA CYS A 372 -6.87 -6.40 -13.67
C CYS A 372 -5.34 -6.22 -13.82
N ASN A 373 -4.90 -5.51 -14.84
CA ASN A 373 -3.50 -5.16 -15.05
C ASN A 373 -3.12 -3.86 -14.31
N ASP A 374 -1.84 -3.53 -14.27
CA ASP A 374 -1.34 -2.34 -13.54
C ASP A 374 -1.84 -1.01 -14.13
N LYS A 375 -2.26 -1.01 -15.41
CA LYS A 375 -2.83 0.15 -16.09
C LYS A 375 -4.32 0.35 -15.82
N TRP A 376 -4.96 -0.52 -15.07
CA TRP A 376 -6.41 -0.48 -14.79
C TRP A 376 -7.27 -0.42 -16.06
N GLN A 377 -6.82 -1.10 -17.11
CA GLN A 377 -7.54 -1.18 -18.38
C GLN A 377 -8.72 -2.13 -18.27
N ALA A 378 -9.75 -1.85 -19.03
CA ALA A 378 -10.88 -2.75 -19.23
C ALA A 378 -11.21 -2.93 -20.70
N VAL A 379 -11.78 -4.08 -21.07
CA VAL A 379 -12.32 -4.33 -22.42
C VAL A 379 -13.78 -3.95 -22.43
N LYS A 380 -14.16 -3.03 -23.31
CA LYS A 380 -15.55 -2.69 -23.61
C LYS A 380 -16.01 -3.55 -24.80
N VAL A 381 -17.10 -4.30 -24.64
CA VAL A 381 -17.65 -5.17 -25.65
C VAL A 381 -19.08 -4.75 -25.97
N THR A 382 -19.36 -4.60 -27.28
CA THR A 382 -20.67 -4.28 -27.85
C THR A 382 -21.01 -5.25 -28.97
N SER A 383 -22.20 -5.16 -29.57
CA SER A 383 -22.57 -5.92 -30.78
C SER A 383 -21.84 -5.49 -32.05
N THR A 384 -21.05 -4.41 -32.00
CA THR A 384 -20.33 -3.85 -33.16
C THR A 384 -18.82 -4.03 -33.07
N GLY A 385 -18.30 -4.42 -31.93
CA GLY A 385 -16.88 -4.63 -31.69
C GLY A 385 -16.50 -4.56 -30.23
N TRP A 386 -15.23 -4.81 -29.98
CA TRP A 386 -14.61 -4.62 -28.65
C TRP A 386 -13.40 -3.68 -28.76
N GLN A 387 -13.06 -3.05 -27.64
CA GLN A 387 -11.89 -2.19 -27.52
C GLN A 387 -11.33 -2.19 -26.09
N VAL A 388 -10.02 -2.02 -25.95
CA VAL A 388 -9.35 -1.82 -24.66
C VAL A 388 -9.40 -0.34 -24.31
N ILE A 389 -9.87 -0.02 -23.11
CA ILE A 389 -10.02 1.34 -22.60
C ILE A 389 -9.05 1.54 -21.45
N ASP A 390 -8.20 2.57 -21.51
CA ASP A 390 -7.19 2.90 -20.51
C ASP A 390 -7.79 3.48 -19.20
N SER A 391 -8.91 4.17 -19.31
CA SER A 391 -9.60 4.79 -18.16
C SER A 391 -11.09 4.54 -18.30
N PRO A 392 -11.57 3.35 -17.89
CA PRO A 392 -12.99 3.02 -18.03
C PRO A 392 -13.85 3.92 -17.15
N ASP A 393 -15.02 4.31 -17.67
CA ASP A 393 -16.05 5.05 -16.91
C ASP A 393 -16.67 4.18 -15.81
N VAL A 394 -16.50 2.87 -15.92
CA VAL A 394 -16.98 1.87 -14.97
C VAL A 394 -16.00 1.70 -13.82
N LEU A 395 -16.51 1.70 -12.61
CA LEU A 395 -15.70 1.53 -11.41
C LEU A 395 -15.53 0.03 -11.08
N PHE A 396 -14.31 -0.45 -11.19
CA PHE A 396 -13.95 -1.81 -10.79
C PHE A 396 -13.19 -1.82 -9.47
N THR A 397 -13.62 -2.67 -8.54
CA THR A 397 -12.84 -3.00 -7.35
C THR A 397 -12.06 -4.29 -7.57
N ARG A 398 -10.85 -4.36 -7.02
CA ARG A 398 -9.95 -5.52 -7.16
C ARG A 398 -9.58 -6.10 -5.81
N GLY A 399 -9.70 -7.40 -5.69
CA GLY A 399 -9.24 -8.15 -4.52
C GLY A 399 -7.79 -8.63 -4.71
N ASP A 400 -7.06 -8.85 -3.63
CA ASP A 400 -5.65 -9.31 -3.62
C ASP A 400 -5.43 -10.64 -4.36
N ASN A 401 -6.48 -11.43 -4.51
CA ASN A 401 -6.43 -12.72 -5.18
C ASN A 401 -6.59 -12.62 -6.70
N MET A 402 -7.11 -11.53 -7.21
CA MET A 402 -7.32 -11.34 -8.66
C MET A 402 -5.99 -11.30 -9.40
N ARG A 403 -6.00 -11.83 -10.63
CA ARG A 403 -4.84 -11.83 -11.53
C ARG A 403 -5.24 -11.24 -12.87
N PRO A 404 -4.28 -10.70 -13.63
CA PRO A 404 -4.59 -10.08 -14.91
C PRO A 404 -5.08 -11.10 -15.94
N LEU A 405 -6.05 -10.66 -16.73
CA LEU A 405 -6.37 -11.23 -18.04
C LEU A 405 -5.31 -10.78 -19.06
N PRO A 406 -5.08 -11.53 -20.13
CA PRO A 406 -4.16 -11.10 -21.18
C PRO A 406 -4.69 -9.86 -21.88
N ILE A 407 -3.79 -9.06 -22.43
CA ILE A 407 -4.18 -7.99 -23.35
C ILE A 407 -4.63 -8.65 -24.66
N PRO A 408 -5.83 -8.32 -25.18
CA PRO A 408 -6.29 -8.89 -26.43
C PRO A 408 -5.37 -8.55 -27.61
N GLU A 409 -5.17 -9.50 -28.50
CA GLU A 409 -4.37 -9.37 -29.70
C GLU A 409 -5.19 -8.86 -30.88
N ALA A 410 -4.55 -8.54 -32.03
CA ALA A 410 -5.23 -8.07 -33.23
C ALA A 410 -6.10 -9.14 -33.89
N GLN A 411 -5.81 -10.41 -33.69
CA GLN A 411 -6.54 -11.56 -34.22
C GLN A 411 -6.71 -12.62 -33.15
N GLY A 412 -7.93 -13.11 -32.97
CA GLY A 412 -8.27 -14.18 -32.07
C GLY A 412 -8.49 -15.51 -32.79
N ASP A 413 -8.20 -16.62 -32.10
CA ASP A 413 -8.53 -17.96 -32.59
C ASP A 413 -9.10 -18.81 -31.43
N LEU A 414 -10.42 -18.81 -31.32
CA LEU A 414 -11.13 -19.58 -30.32
C LEU A 414 -11.00 -21.10 -30.52
N SER A 415 -10.66 -21.56 -31.73
CA SER A 415 -10.50 -23.00 -32.00
C SER A 415 -9.36 -23.63 -31.21
N LYS A 416 -8.33 -22.85 -30.85
CA LYS A 416 -7.20 -23.28 -30.03
C LYS A 416 -7.58 -23.60 -28.59
N LEU A 417 -8.73 -23.15 -28.10
CA LEU A 417 -9.25 -23.54 -26.78
C LEU A 417 -9.32 -25.06 -26.64
N TRP A 418 -9.68 -25.77 -27.69
CA TRP A 418 -9.86 -27.22 -27.66
C TRP A 418 -8.54 -28.01 -27.59
N HIS A 419 -7.41 -27.35 -27.77
CA HIS A 419 -6.09 -27.91 -27.44
C HIS A 419 -5.69 -27.70 -25.97
N LEU A 420 -6.37 -26.77 -25.29
CA LEU A 420 -6.07 -26.40 -23.89
C LEU A 420 -7.00 -27.08 -22.87
N VAL A 421 -8.18 -27.54 -23.34
CA VAL A 421 -9.21 -28.13 -22.48
C VAL A 421 -9.74 -29.44 -23.09
N ASN A 422 -10.00 -30.42 -22.25
CA ASN A 422 -10.47 -31.75 -22.68
C ASN A 422 -12.00 -31.81 -22.73
N ILE A 423 -12.62 -31.01 -23.62
CA ILE A 423 -14.07 -30.94 -23.78
C ILE A 423 -14.47 -31.72 -25.03
N PRO A 424 -15.47 -32.62 -24.96
CA PRO A 424 -15.99 -33.31 -26.13
C PRO A 424 -16.59 -32.33 -27.18
N THR A 425 -16.37 -32.59 -28.45
CA THR A 425 -16.78 -31.69 -29.55
C THR A 425 -18.28 -31.34 -29.55
N GLN A 426 -19.15 -32.27 -29.14
CA GLN A 426 -20.58 -32.01 -29.00
C GLN A 426 -20.93 -31.00 -27.92
N ASP A 427 -20.01 -30.70 -27.01
CA ASP A 427 -20.18 -29.78 -25.86
C ASP A 427 -19.52 -28.43 -26.07
N HIS A 428 -18.80 -28.21 -27.14
CA HIS A 428 -18.09 -26.98 -27.44
C HIS A 428 -19.02 -25.76 -27.37
N ASP A 429 -20.22 -25.81 -28.00
CA ASP A 429 -21.16 -24.69 -27.96
C ASP A 429 -21.63 -24.38 -26.56
N ALA A 430 -21.88 -25.41 -25.75
CA ALA A 430 -22.33 -25.21 -24.36
C ALA A 430 -21.25 -24.56 -23.49
N VAL A 431 -19.98 -24.94 -23.70
CA VAL A 431 -18.84 -24.34 -22.96
C VAL A 431 -18.58 -22.90 -23.41
N ILE A 432 -18.66 -22.62 -24.75
CA ILE A 432 -18.56 -21.25 -25.28
C ILE A 432 -19.71 -20.40 -24.71
N ALA A 433 -20.95 -20.88 -24.79
CA ALA A 433 -22.11 -20.16 -24.26
C ALA A 433 -21.96 -19.89 -22.77
N TRP A 434 -21.47 -20.87 -21.99
CA TRP A 434 -21.22 -20.70 -20.55
C TRP A 434 -20.12 -19.67 -20.26
N LEU A 435 -19.00 -19.66 -21.00
CA LEU A 435 -17.94 -18.66 -20.88
C LEU A 435 -18.46 -17.25 -21.17
N LEU A 436 -19.26 -17.09 -22.23
CA LEU A 436 -19.89 -15.81 -22.59
C LEU A 436 -20.92 -15.37 -21.54
N GLU A 437 -21.70 -16.33 -20.99
CA GLU A 437 -22.65 -16.04 -19.90
C GLU A 437 -21.93 -15.52 -18.66
N CYS A 438 -20.75 -16.06 -18.33
CA CYS A 438 -19.94 -15.55 -17.20
C CYS A 438 -19.55 -14.08 -17.37
N MET A 439 -19.57 -13.52 -18.57
CA MET A 439 -19.30 -12.13 -18.88
C MET A 439 -20.55 -11.24 -18.88
N ARG A 440 -21.74 -11.80 -18.61
CA ARG A 440 -23.04 -11.12 -18.62
C ARG A 440 -23.65 -11.00 -17.23
N PRO A 441 -23.37 -9.93 -16.48
CA PRO A 441 -23.86 -9.80 -15.10
C PRO A 441 -25.36 -9.50 -14.98
N ASP A 442 -26.04 -9.23 -16.06
CA ASP A 442 -27.48 -8.91 -16.11
C ASP A 442 -28.40 -10.13 -16.19
N THR A 443 -27.86 -11.29 -16.51
CA THR A 443 -28.61 -12.56 -16.57
C THR A 443 -28.24 -13.50 -15.43
N PRO A 444 -29.08 -14.50 -15.09
CA PRO A 444 -28.73 -15.56 -14.15
C PRO A 444 -27.56 -16.39 -14.69
N TYR A 445 -26.61 -16.75 -13.83
CA TYR A 445 -25.53 -17.65 -14.20
C TYR A 445 -25.94 -19.13 -14.06
N LEU A 446 -25.14 -20.00 -14.71
CA LEU A 446 -25.26 -21.45 -14.57
C LEU A 446 -24.03 -22.01 -13.88
N VAL A 447 -24.23 -23.17 -13.27
CA VAL A 447 -23.14 -24.03 -12.78
C VAL A 447 -22.58 -24.82 -13.97
N LEU A 448 -21.25 -24.84 -14.13
CA LEU A 448 -20.57 -25.79 -14.99
C LEU A 448 -20.04 -26.95 -14.17
N GLU A 449 -20.56 -28.13 -14.38
CA GLU A 449 -20.10 -29.34 -13.69
C GLU A 449 -19.27 -30.20 -14.66
N LEU A 450 -18.00 -30.43 -14.30
CA LEU A 450 -17.06 -31.28 -15.05
C LEU A 450 -16.92 -32.63 -14.33
N THR A 451 -17.41 -33.69 -14.92
CA THR A 451 -17.23 -35.06 -14.43
C THR A 451 -16.27 -35.85 -15.32
N GLY A 452 -15.98 -37.07 -14.92
CA GLY A 452 -15.14 -37.99 -15.67
C GLY A 452 -14.26 -38.85 -14.77
N GLU A 453 -13.69 -39.90 -15.32
CA GLU A 453 -12.81 -40.80 -14.58
C GLU A 453 -11.47 -40.16 -14.19
N GLN A 454 -10.71 -40.84 -13.36
CA GLN A 454 -9.35 -40.46 -13.04
C GLN A 454 -8.49 -40.43 -14.31
N GLY A 455 -7.81 -39.30 -14.58
CA GLY A 455 -6.98 -39.14 -15.77
C GLY A 455 -7.68 -38.43 -16.93
N SER A 456 -8.88 -37.87 -16.73
CA SER A 456 -9.60 -37.06 -17.76
C SER A 456 -9.26 -35.56 -17.68
N THR A 457 -8.20 -35.14 -16.98
CA THR A 457 -7.71 -33.73 -16.88
C THR A 457 -8.72 -32.71 -16.37
N LYS A 458 -9.68 -33.12 -15.50
CA LYS A 458 -10.73 -32.24 -14.96
C LYS A 458 -10.19 -30.96 -14.35
N SER A 459 -9.22 -31.07 -13.45
CA SER A 459 -8.67 -29.90 -12.73
C SER A 459 -7.92 -28.95 -13.69
N THR A 460 -7.19 -29.47 -14.67
CA THR A 460 -6.52 -28.66 -15.70
C THR A 460 -7.53 -27.92 -16.56
N THR A 461 -8.54 -28.65 -17.07
CA THR A 461 -9.64 -28.08 -17.88
C THR A 461 -10.37 -26.99 -17.09
N GLN A 462 -10.75 -27.25 -15.84
CA GLN A 462 -11.40 -26.27 -14.97
C GLN A 462 -10.53 -25.04 -14.74
N LYS A 463 -9.24 -25.22 -14.45
CA LYS A 463 -8.28 -24.13 -14.25
C LYS A 463 -8.21 -23.24 -15.49
N HIS A 464 -8.06 -23.81 -16.67
CA HIS A 464 -7.95 -23.04 -17.92
C HIS A 464 -9.26 -22.31 -18.27
N ILE A 465 -10.41 -22.97 -18.11
CA ILE A 465 -11.73 -22.32 -18.29
C ILE A 465 -11.89 -21.12 -17.34
N LYS A 466 -11.56 -21.30 -16.04
CA LYS A 466 -11.64 -20.19 -15.09
C LYS A 466 -10.71 -19.05 -15.45
N GLN A 467 -9.49 -19.35 -15.91
CA GLN A 467 -8.51 -18.34 -16.26
C GLN A 467 -8.95 -17.45 -17.44
N LEU A 468 -9.81 -17.94 -18.33
CA LEU A 468 -10.33 -17.15 -19.47
C LEU A 468 -11.27 -16.01 -19.04
N VAL A 469 -11.86 -16.09 -17.85
CA VAL A 469 -12.82 -15.08 -17.38
C VAL A 469 -12.35 -14.42 -16.08
N ASP A 470 -11.91 -15.22 -15.11
CA ASP A 470 -11.57 -14.73 -13.77
C ASP A 470 -10.31 -15.43 -13.22
N PRO A 471 -9.12 -15.13 -13.77
CA PRO A 471 -7.86 -15.65 -13.23
C PRO A 471 -7.63 -15.15 -11.81
N ASN A 472 -7.22 -16.06 -10.93
CA ASN A 472 -6.98 -15.79 -9.52
C ASN A 472 -5.67 -16.45 -9.05
N LYS A 473 -5.14 -16.02 -7.92
CA LYS A 473 -3.97 -16.64 -7.28
C LYS A 473 -4.20 -18.14 -7.03
N SER A 474 -5.43 -18.52 -6.68
CA SER A 474 -5.88 -19.90 -6.56
C SER A 474 -7.09 -20.09 -7.46
N ASN A 475 -6.88 -20.65 -8.64
CA ASN A 475 -7.96 -20.93 -9.60
C ASN A 475 -8.82 -22.13 -9.21
N LEU A 476 -8.27 -23.02 -8.41
CA LEU A 476 -8.94 -24.21 -7.89
C LEU A 476 -8.97 -24.14 -6.37
N ARG A 477 -10.09 -24.48 -5.78
CA ARG A 477 -10.27 -24.54 -4.33
C ARG A 477 -10.85 -25.90 -3.96
N THR A 478 -10.44 -26.42 -2.82
CA THR A 478 -11.06 -27.62 -2.25
C THR A 478 -12.53 -27.36 -1.89
N ALA A 479 -13.31 -28.44 -1.78
CA ALA A 479 -14.71 -28.35 -1.35
C ALA A 479 -14.87 -27.46 -0.11
N PRO A 480 -15.93 -26.65 -0.02
CA PRO A 480 -16.16 -25.77 1.12
C PRO A 480 -16.45 -26.61 2.38
N LYS A 481 -15.96 -26.17 3.52
CA LYS A 481 -16.17 -26.85 4.80
C LYS A 481 -17.46 -26.41 5.48
N ALA A 482 -17.89 -25.19 5.21
CA ALA A 482 -19.12 -24.58 5.70
C ALA A 482 -19.80 -23.78 4.58
N ILE A 483 -21.08 -23.50 4.71
CA ILE A 483 -21.85 -22.72 3.73
C ILE A 483 -21.29 -21.29 3.66
N GLU A 484 -20.88 -20.74 4.77
CA GLU A 484 -20.26 -19.42 4.89
C GLU A 484 -19.03 -19.28 3.98
N ASP A 485 -18.24 -20.35 3.82
CA ASP A 485 -17.07 -20.36 2.95
C ASP A 485 -17.42 -20.06 1.49
N ILE A 486 -18.61 -20.49 1.03
CA ILE A 486 -19.11 -20.23 -0.32
C ILE A 486 -19.30 -18.73 -0.53
N TRP A 487 -19.98 -18.07 0.42
CA TRP A 487 -20.30 -16.65 0.33
C TRP A 487 -19.07 -15.76 0.50
N VAL A 488 -18.18 -16.11 1.44
CA VAL A 488 -16.88 -15.44 1.58
C VAL A 488 -16.06 -15.56 0.29
N ASN A 489 -16.00 -16.75 -0.31
CA ASN A 489 -15.30 -16.92 -1.59
C ASN A 489 -15.94 -16.12 -2.72
N ALA A 490 -17.26 -16.10 -2.79
CA ALA A 490 -18.03 -15.37 -3.79
C ALA A 490 -17.87 -13.83 -3.65
N LYS A 491 -17.69 -13.31 -2.43
CA LYS A 491 -17.39 -11.87 -2.20
C LYS A 491 -16.02 -11.46 -2.78
N HIS A 492 -15.07 -12.39 -2.84
CA HIS A 492 -13.67 -12.08 -3.26
C HIS A 492 -13.28 -12.62 -4.64
N SER A 493 -14.21 -13.20 -5.39
CA SER A 493 -13.99 -13.72 -6.75
C SER A 493 -15.21 -13.49 -7.60
N HIS A 494 -15.02 -13.22 -8.88
CA HIS A 494 -16.15 -13.18 -9.82
C HIS A 494 -16.71 -14.58 -10.05
N MET A 495 -15.85 -15.59 -10.21
CA MET A 495 -16.22 -16.98 -10.46
C MET A 495 -15.82 -17.88 -9.28
N VAL A 496 -16.76 -18.61 -8.72
CA VAL A 496 -16.54 -19.62 -7.68
C VAL A 496 -16.12 -20.93 -8.32
N SER A 497 -15.02 -21.54 -7.84
CA SER A 497 -14.42 -22.73 -8.45
C SER A 497 -14.00 -23.72 -7.37
N TYR A 498 -14.60 -24.90 -7.37
CA TYR A 498 -14.29 -25.99 -6.43
C TYR A 498 -13.91 -27.25 -7.18
N GLU A 499 -12.84 -27.91 -6.71
CA GLU A 499 -12.33 -29.14 -7.32
C GLU A 499 -12.44 -30.36 -6.39
N ASN A 500 -12.37 -31.55 -7.02
CA ASN A 500 -12.36 -32.83 -6.32
C ASN A 500 -13.53 -33.02 -5.37
N ILE A 501 -14.72 -32.61 -5.79
CA ILE A 501 -15.94 -32.78 -5.00
C ILE A 501 -16.32 -34.26 -5.07
N SER A 502 -16.42 -34.91 -3.91
CA SER A 502 -16.86 -36.28 -3.77
C SER A 502 -18.35 -36.40 -3.44
N HIS A 503 -18.93 -35.36 -2.84
CA HIS A 503 -20.34 -35.30 -2.46
C HIS A 503 -20.78 -33.85 -2.18
N LEU A 504 -21.97 -33.48 -2.65
CA LEU A 504 -22.65 -32.23 -2.30
C LEU A 504 -23.93 -32.51 -1.53
N SER A 505 -23.99 -32.12 -0.27
CA SER A 505 -25.24 -32.21 0.49
C SER A 505 -26.33 -31.28 -0.07
N ALA A 506 -27.59 -31.53 0.25
CA ALA A 506 -28.68 -30.67 -0.21
C ALA A 506 -28.48 -29.21 0.16
N LEU A 507 -27.95 -28.89 1.35
CA LEU A 507 -27.67 -27.52 1.78
C LEU A 507 -26.65 -26.80 0.90
N TYR A 508 -25.62 -27.47 0.42
CA TYR A 508 -24.66 -26.89 -0.53
C TYR A 508 -25.28 -26.69 -1.90
N GLN A 509 -26.11 -27.63 -2.36
CA GLN A 509 -26.82 -27.51 -3.62
C GLN A 509 -27.79 -26.32 -3.60
N ASP A 510 -28.51 -26.10 -2.52
CA ASP A 510 -29.39 -24.95 -2.33
C ASP A 510 -28.62 -23.65 -2.31
N ALA A 511 -27.45 -23.61 -1.63
CA ALA A 511 -26.59 -22.44 -1.62
C ALA A 511 -26.05 -22.09 -3.01
N PHE A 512 -25.62 -23.10 -3.81
CA PHE A 512 -25.18 -22.87 -5.19
C PHE A 512 -26.32 -22.42 -6.09
N CYS A 513 -27.51 -22.96 -5.91
CA CYS A 513 -28.72 -22.57 -6.61
C CYS A 513 -29.03 -21.08 -6.37
N THR A 514 -28.97 -20.66 -5.13
CA THR A 514 -29.18 -19.26 -4.72
C THR A 514 -28.08 -18.36 -5.30
N LEU A 515 -26.82 -18.75 -5.19
CA LEU A 515 -25.68 -17.95 -5.62
C LEU A 515 -25.64 -17.75 -7.16
N CYS A 516 -25.96 -18.76 -7.95
CA CYS A 516 -25.89 -18.65 -9.42
C CYS A 516 -27.03 -17.80 -10.01
N THR A 517 -28.19 -17.75 -9.37
CA THR A 517 -29.36 -16.99 -9.88
C THR A 517 -29.52 -15.61 -9.22
N GLY A 518 -28.78 -15.34 -8.19
CA GLY A 518 -28.88 -14.13 -7.38
C GLY A 518 -29.80 -14.35 -6.19
N GLY A 519 -29.26 -14.18 -5.01
CA GLY A 519 -29.99 -14.28 -3.75
C GLY A 519 -29.12 -13.87 -2.56
N ALA A 520 -29.75 -13.79 -1.41
CA ALA A 520 -29.12 -13.33 -0.19
C ALA A 520 -28.81 -14.50 0.75
N TYR A 521 -27.65 -14.43 1.38
CA TYR A 521 -27.28 -15.24 2.53
C TYR A 521 -27.22 -14.35 3.76
N ALA A 522 -28.00 -14.67 4.75
CA ALA A 522 -28.06 -13.93 5.99
C ALA A 522 -27.36 -14.70 7.11
N THR A 523 -26.47 -14.06 7.82
CA THR A 523 -25.77 -14.62 8.98
C THR A 523 -25.67 -13.60 10.09
N ARG A 524 -25.59 -14.08 11.35
CA ARG A 524 -25.38 -13.17 12.48
C ARG A 524 -23.98 -12.59 12.45
N THR A 525 -23.87 -11.28 12.66
CA THR A 525 -22.59 -10.62 12.82
C THR A 525 -21.92 -11.09 14.12
N LEU A 526 -20.68 -11.59 14.02
CA LEU A 526 -19.90 -11.98 15.20
C LEU A 526 -19.69 -10.74 16.10
N HIS A 527 -19.98 -10.90 17.41
CA HIS A 527 -19.81 -9.89 18.45
C HIS A 527 -20.87 -8.77 18.52
N THR A 528 -21.96 -8.83 17.77
CA THR A 528 -23.12 -7.93 17.94
C THR A 528 -24.36 -8.74 18.25
N THR A 529 -25.25 -8.22 19.13
CA THR A 529 -26.46 -8.93 19.57
C THR A 529 -27.67 -8.70 18.66
N CYS A 530 -27.61 -7.68 17.78
CA CYS A 530 -28.78 -7.22 17.02
C CYS A 530 -28.53 -7.09 15.51
N ASP A 531 -27.27 -7.27 15.02
CA ASP A 531 -26.96 -7.02 13.63
C ASP A 531 -26.88 -8.31 12.81
N GLU A 532 -27.59 -8.33 11.70
CA GLU A 532 -27.55 -9.36 10.67
C GLU A 532 -26.70 -8.86 9.49
N THR A 533 -25.74 -9.67 9.05
CA THR A 533 -25.02 -9.42 7.80
C THR A 533 -25.74 -10.15 6.68
N VAL A 534 -26.30 -9.40 5.74
CA VAL A 534 -26.93 -9.94 4.53
C VAL A 534 -25.94 -9.77 3.38
N ILE A 535 -25.61 -10.87 2.72
CA ILE A 535 -24.71 -10.89 1.54
C ILE A 535 -25.54 -11.27 0.33
N GLU A 536 -25.84 -10.33 -0.56
CA GLU A 536 -26.53 -10.57 -1.83
C GLU A 536 -25.52 -10.66 -2.96
N LEU A 537 -25.36 -11.81 -3.57
CA LEU A 537 -24.40 -12.04 -4.64
C LEU A 537 -25.02 -12.89 -5.76
N LYS A 538 -24.51 -12.69 -6.97
CA LYS A 538 -24.79 -13.51 -8.14
C LYS A 538 -23.48 -13.83 -8.85
N LYS A 539 -23.11 -15.11 -8.90
CA LYS A 539 -21.77 -15.55 -9.37
C LYS A 539 -21.87 -16.82 -10.21
N PRO A 540 -21.09 -16.93 -11.30
CA PRO A 540 -20.93 -18.20 -12.01
C PRO A 540 -20.13 -19.19 -11.14
N ILE A 541 -20.45 -20.47 -11.31
CA ILE A 541 -19.88 -21.54 -10.48
C ILE A 541 -19.33 -22.62 -11.41
N ILE A 542 -18.12 -23.09 -11.14
CA ILE A 542 -17.53 -24.24 -11.81
C ILE A 542 -17.08 -25.29 -10.80
N LEU A 543 -17.49 -26.52 -11.02
CA LEU A 543 -17.26 -27.65 -10.11
C LEU A 543 -16.60 -28.80 -10.89
N ASN A 544 -15.74 -29.59 -10.23
CA ASN A 544 -15.34 -30.88 -10.74
C ASN A 544 -15.39 -31.99 -9.69
N GLY A 545 -15.63 -33.19 -10.17
CA GLY A 545 -15.64 -34.41 -9.35
C GLY A 545 -15.59 -35.67 -10.21
N ILE A 546 -15.35 -36.84 -9.55
CA ILE A 546 -15.47 -38.12 -10.26
C ILE A 546 -16.96 -38.48 -10.43
N PRO A 547 -17.79 -38.47 -9.37
CA PRO A 547 -19.22 -38.70 -9.52
C PRO A 547 -19.95 -37.43 -9.97
N VAL A 548 -21.14 -37.60 -10.46
CA VAL A 548 -22.10 -36.50 -10.58
C VAL A 548 -22.47 -36.02 -9.19
N ASN A 549 -22.21 -34.74 -8.90
CA ASN A 549 -22.45 -34.15 -7.57
C ASN A 549 -23.75 -33.36 -7.51
N VAL A 550 -24.18 -32.81 -8.66
CA VAL A 550 -25.44 -32.06 -8.77
C VAL A 550 -26.56 -33.09 -8.94
N THR A 551 -27.37 -33.25 -7.91
CA THR A 551 -28.46 -34.21 -7.85
C THR A 551 -29.82 -33.59 -7.53
N ALA A 552 -29.84 -32.40 -6.90
CA ALA A 552 -31.10 -31.67 -6.63
C ALA A 552 -31.65 -31.12 -7.96
N GLN A 553 -32.92 -31.41 -8.25
CA GLN A 553 -33.57 -31.08 -9.50
C GLN A 553 -33.50 -29.56 -9.82
N ASP A 554 -33.65 -28.72 -8.81
CA ASP A 554 -33.61 -27.27 -8.95
C ASP A 554 -32.24 -26.79 -9.41
N LEU A 555 -31.14 -27.39 -8.96
CA LEU A 555 -29.78 -27.09 -9.37
C LEU A 555 -29.44 -27.73 -10.71
N LEU A 556 -29.95 -28.96 -11.00
CA LEU A 556 -29.81 -29.61 -12.29
C LEU A 556 -30.31 -28.73 -13.44
N ASP A 557 -31.48 -28.11 -13.24
CA ASP A 557 -32.08 -27.19 -14.21
C ASP A 557 -31.22 -25.94 -14.49
N ARG A 558 -30.22 -25.65 -13.63
CA ARG A 558 -29.28 -24.54 -13.72
C ARG A 558 -27.84 -24.99 -13.96
N THR A 559 -27.63 -26.24 -14.35
CA THR A 559 -26.31 -26.82 -14.53
C THR A 559 -26.07 -27.22 -15.99
N VAL A 560 -24.89 -26.86 -16.50
CA VAL A 560 -24.32 -27.44 -17.72
C VAL A 560 -23.39 -28.57 -17.27
N HIS A 561 -23.77 -29.79 -17.58
CA HIS A 561 -23.02 -30.99 -17.24
C HIS A 561 -22.17 -31.45 -18.42
N ILE A 562 -20.87 -31.63 -18.18
CA ILE A 562 -19.90 -32.11 -19.17
C ILE A 562 -19.15 -33.29 -18.62
N ASP A 563 -19.17 -34.39 -19.36
CA ASP A 563 -18.43 -35.60 -19.04
C ASP A 563 -17.15 -35.66 -19.90
N LEU A 564 -16.00 -35.59 -19.20
CA LEU A 564 -14.69 -35.45 -19.83
C LEU A 564 -14.13 -36.84 -20.18
N PRO A 565 -13.74 -37.09 -21.45
CA PRO A 565 -13.13 -38.36 -21.82
C PRO A 565 -11.75 -38.57 -21.18
N ILE A 566 -11.35 -39.82 -21.04
CA ILE A 566 -9.99 -40.15 -20.66
C ILE A 566 -9.05 -39.78 -21.79
N ILE A 567 -7.92 -39.15 -21.46
CA ILE A 567 -6.87 -38.82 -22.43
C ILE A 567 -5.93 -40.00 -22.65
N GLU A 568 -5.56 -40.21 -23.89
CA GLU A 568 -4.61 -41.28 -24.25
C GLU A 568 -3.16 -40.85 -24.07
N SER A 569 -2.86 -39.56 -24.32
CA SER A 569 -1.51 -39.00 -24.20
C SER A 569 -1.47 -37.90 -23.13
N ARG A 570 -0.47 -37.92 -22.27
CA ARG A 570 -0.29 -36.97 -21.17
C ARG A 570 0.90 -36.07 -21.46
N LEU A 571 0.68 -34.77 -21.31
CA LEU A 571 1.72 -33.76 -21.27
C LEU A 571 2.22 -33.57 -19.81
N THR A 572 3.44 -33.12 -19.65
CA THR A 572 3.97 -32.67 -18.37
C THR A 572 3.28 -31.37 -17.95
N GLU A 573 3.37 -31.01 -16.66
CA GLU A 573 2.80 -29.73 -16.17
C GLU A 573 3.47 -28.53 -16.85
N GLU A 574 4.76 -28.60 -17.17
CA GLU A 574 5.51 -27.56 -17.86
C GLU A 574 5.00 -27.38 -19.31
N GLU A 575 4.87 -28.47 -20.07
CA GLU A 575 4.32 -28.44 -21.44
C GLU A 575 2.87 -27.91 -21.46
N VAL A 576 2.04 -28.31 -20.51
CA VAL A 576 0.65 -27.79 -20.38
C VAL A 576 0.65 -26.29 -20.13
N LYS A 577 1.56 -25.82 -19.26
CA LYS A 577 1.69 -24.40 -18.95
C LYS A 577 2.19 -23.61 -20.14
N GLU A 578 3.25 -24.07 -20.80
CA GLU A 578 3.80 -23.43 -22.01
C GLU A 578 2.75 -23.32 -23.12
N LEU A 579 2.03 -24.41 -23.35
CA LEU A 579 0.95 -24.43 -24.35
C LEU A 579 -0.18 -23.45 -24.00
N PHE A 580 -0.55 -23.36 -22.72
CA PHE A 580 -1.55 -22.42 -22.26
C PHE A 580 -1.05 -20.99 -22.41
N ASP A 581 0.14 -20.66 -21.89
CA ASP A 581 0.70 -19.31 -21.94
C ASP A 581 0.88 -18.82 -23.37
N GLN A 582 1.24 -19.71 -24.30
CA GLN A 582 1.37 -19.41 -25.74
C GLN A 582 0.05 -19.03 -26.40
N HIS A 583 -1.04 -19.75 -26.10
CA HIS A 583 -2.32 -19.57 -26.79
C HIS A 583 -3.33 -18.72 -26.02
N TYR A 584 -3.05 -18.39 -24.76
CA TYR A 584 -3.99 -17.70 -23.89
C TYR A 584 -4.47 -16.35 -24.45
N PRO A 585 -3.58 -15.43 -24.92
CA PRO A 585 -4.04 -14.15 -25.49
C PRO A 585 -4.91 -14.32 -26.74
N GLU A 586 -4.53 -15.25 -27.61
CA GLU A 586 -5.23 -15.52 -28.85
C GLU A 586 -6.63 -16.15 -28.65
N VAL A 587 -6.72 -17.11 -27.71
CA VAL A 587 -8.02 -17.72 -27.31
C VAL A 587 -8.90 -16.69 -26.61
N PHE A 588 -8.35 -15.87 -25.74
CA PHE A 588 -9.11 -14.80 -25.07
C PHE A 588 -9.66 -13.80 -26.09
N THR A 589 -8.85 -13.38 -27.06
CA THR A 589 -9.28 -12.50 -28.12
C THR A 589 -10.39 -13.16 -28.98
N GLY A 590 -10.23 -14.43 -29.36
CA GLY A 590 -11.26 -15.18 -30.08
C GLY A 590 -12.57 -15.33 -29.30
N LEU A 591 -12.49 -15.37 -27.95
CA LEU A 591 -13.70 -15.36 -27.12
C LEU A 591 -14.39 -13.98 -27.12
N LEU A 592 -13.66 -12.90 -27.18
CA LEU A 592 -14.20 -11.54 -27.32
C LEU A 592 -14.84 -11.34 -28.71
N ASP A 593 -14.19 -11.81 -29.79
CA ASP A 593 -14.71 -11.78 -31.14
C ASP A 593 -16.03 -12.58 -31.22
N MET A 594 -16.07 -13.77 -30.65
CA MET A 594 -17.28 -14.57 -30.54
C MET A 594 -18.37 -13.83 -29.76
N PHE A 595 -18.04 -13.15 -28.66
CA PHE A 595 -19.01 -12.41 -27.89
C PHE A 595 -19.66 -11.27 -28.70
N VAL A 596 -18.88 -10.52 -29.44
CA VAL A 596 -19.38 -9.48 -30.36
C VAL A 596 -20.41 -10.07 -31.37
N LEU A 597 -20.05 -11.17 -32.06
CA LEU A 597 -20.90 -11.82 -33.03
C LEU A 597 -22.18 -12.37 -32.38
N VAL A 598 -22.08 -12.93 -31.20
CA VAL A 598 -23.22 -13.45 -30.42
C VAL A 598 -24.15 -12.32 -30.01
N LEU A 599 -23.61 -11.20 -29.51
CA LEU A 599 -24.41 -10.02 -29.16
C LEU A 599 -25.15 -9.42 -30.37
N ALA A 600 -24.54 -9.45 -31.55
CA ALA A 600 -25.18 -9.02 -32.80
C ALA A 600 -26.27 -9.99 -33.23
N THR A 601 -26.09 -11.30 -33.01
CA THR A 601 -27.00 -12.35 -33.44
C THR A 601 -28.21 -12.51 -32.50
N LEU A 602 -28.01 -12.34 -31.22
CA LEU A 602 -29.01 -12.60 -30.17
C LEU A 602 -30.37 -11.91 -30.41
N PRO A 603 -30.43 -10.61 -30.79
CA PRO A 603 -31.70 -9.94 -31.09
C PRO A 603 -32.42 -10.46 -32.33
N THR A 604 -31.76 -11.22 -33.20
CA THR A 604 -32.32 -11.75 -34.44
C THR A 604 -33.05 -13.09 -34.24
N ILE A 605 -32.92 -13.71 -33.08
CA ILE A 605 -33.55 -14.99 -32.73
C ILE A 605 -35.03 -14.75 -32.43
N ASN A 606 -35.90 -15.03 -33.36
CA ASN A 606 -37.35 -14.84 -33.23
C ASN A 606 -38.16 -16.09 -33.59
N ASP A 607 -37.50 -17.20 -33.92
CA ASP A 607 -38.07 -18.46 -34.35
C ASP A 607 -38.18 -19.52 -33.25
N ILE A 608 -37.90 -19.14 -32.02
CA ILE A 608 -38.06 -19.97 -30.81
C ILE A 608 -39.23 -19.42 -29.98
N GLU A 609 -40.26 -20.22 -29.84
CA GLU A 609 -41.44 -19.86 -29.06
C GLU A 609 -41.11 -19.89 -27.56
N ARG A 610 -41.73 -19.01 -26.78
CA ARG A 610 -41.46 -18.91 -25.30
C ARG A 610 -41.69 -20.21 -24.55
N HIS A 611 -42.66 -21.02 -25.01
CA HIS A 611 -42.97 -22.31 -24.39
C HIS A 611 -41.94 -23.41 -24.67
N GLU A 612 -41.09 -23.22 -25.70
CA GLU A 612 -40.01 -24.15 -26.06
C GLU A 612 -38.77 -23.90 -25.18
N LEU A 613 -38.66 -22.71 -24.59
CA LEU A 613 -37.49 -22.32 -23.78
C LEU A 613 -37.51 -23.06 -22.44
N PRO A 614 -36.40 -23.69 -22.06
CA PRO A 614 -36.23 -24.25 -20.72
C PRO A 614 -36.09 -23.14 -19.67
N ARG A 615 -36.00 -23.52 -18.38
CA ARG A 615 -35.90 -22.60 -17.23
C ARG A 615 -34.83 -21.52 -17.38
N MET A 616 -33.67 -21.89 -17.94
CA MET A 616 -32.56 -20.95 -18.21
C MET A 616 -32.70 -20.41 -19.64
N ALA A 617 -33.72 -19.59 -19.86
CA ALA A 617 -34.08 -19.09 -21.18
C ALA A 617 -32.98 -18.21 -21.78
N ASP A 618 -32.40 -17.30 -21.00
CA ASP A 618 -31.34 -16.40 -21.44
C ASP A 618 -30.09 -17.17 -21.90
N PHE A 619 -29.70 -18.18 -21.19
CA PHE A 619 -28.59 -19.07 -21.56
C PHE A 619 -28.92 -19.86 -22.85
N THR A 620 -30.14 -20.36 -22.93
CA THR A 620 -30.56 -21.12 -24.12
C THR A 620 -30.51 -20.28 -25.39
N LEU A 621 -30.99 -19.03 -25.31
CA LEU A 621 -30.92 -18.09 -26.44
C LEU A 621 -29.47 -17.71 -26.75
N LEU A 622 -28.60 -17.52 -25.71
CA LEU A 622 -27.19 -17.26 -25.90
C LEU A 622 -26.47 -18.40 -26.63
N GLY A 623 -26.72 -19.66 -26.19
CA GLY A 623 -26.16 -20.85 -26.83
C GLY A 623 -26.68 -21.06 -28.27
N GLU A 624 -27.94 -20.72 -28.51
CA GLU A 624 -28.48 -20.74 -29.88
C GLU A 624 -27.80 -19.68 -30.78
N ALA A 625 -27.50 -18.48 -30.21
CA ALA A 625 -26.73 -17.47 -30.94
C ALA A 625 -25.30 -17.96 -31.24
N VAL A 626 -24.63 -18.63 -30.30
CA VAL A 626 -23.31 -19.27 -30.51
C VAL A 626 -23.38 -20.29 -31.65
N ALA A 627 -24.39 -21.19 -31.65
CA ALA A 627 -24.56 -22.19 -32.67
C ALA A 627 -24.79 -21.56 -34.08
N ARG A 628 -25.57 -20.50 -34.15
CA ARG A 628 -25.84 -19.78 -35.41
C ARG A 628 -24.61 -19.05 -35.94
N VAL A 629 -23.85 -18.40 -35.08
CA VAL A 629 -22.55 -17.78 -35.46
C VAL A 629 -21.61 -18.83 -36.07
N GLN A 630 -21.64 -20.05 -35.56
CA GLN A 630 -20.87 -21.18 -36.12
C GLN A 630 -21.52 -21.84 -37.35
N GLY A 631 -22.60 -21.28 -37.90
CA GLY A 631 -23.27 -21.77 -39.10
C GLY A 631 -24.17 -23.00 -38.89
N LYS A 632 -24.53 -23.33 -37.63
CA LYS A 632 -25.43 -24.44 -37.34
C LYS A 632 -26.90 -24.06 -37.63
N ALA A 633 -27.73 -25.08 -37.93
CA ALA A 633 -29.13 -24.88 -38.21
C ALA A 633 -29.89 -24.34 -36.97
N PRO A 634 -30.95 -23.54 -37.16
CA PRO A 634 -31.80 -23.06 -36.07
C PRO A 634 -32.30 -24.18 -35.15
N LYS A 635 -32.42 -23.88 -33.87
CA LYS A 635 -32.83 -24.80 -32.80
C LYS A 635 -31.87 -25.98 -32.58
N THR A 636 -30.65 -25.93 -33.09
CA THR A 636 -29.67 -27.00 -32.86
C THR A 636 -29.19 -27.02 -31.39
N PHE A 637 -28.81 -25.88 -30.85
CA PHE A 637 -28.41 -25.79 -29.47
C PHE A 637 -29.58 -26.11 -28.51
N LEU A 638 -30.75 -25.55 -28.77
CA LEU A 638 -31.95 -25.81 -27.98
C LEU A 638 -32.21 -27.33 -27.83
N ARG A 639 -32.19 -28.08 -28.92
CA ARG A 639 -32.41 -29.54 -28.91
C ARG A 639 -31.30 -30.28 -28.12
N GLN A 640 -30.05 -29.93 -28.36
CA GLN A 640 -28.93 -30.53 -27.65
C GLN A 640 -28.99 -30.26 -26.13
N TYR A 641 -29.27 -29.04 -25.76
CA TYR A 641 -29.38 -28.65 -24.36
C TYR A 641 -30.55 -29.34 -23.66
N GLN A 642 -31.70 -29.45 -24.30
CA GLN A 642 -32.87 -30.19 -23.77
C GLN A 642 -32.58 -31.70 -23.62
N SER A 643 -31.90 -32.33 -24.60
CA SER A 643 -31.46 -33.73 -24.51
C SER A 643 -30.55 -33.97 -23.33
N LYS A 644 -29.54 -33.13 -23.15
CA LYS A 644 -28.59 -33.23 -22.01
C LYS A 644 -29.26 -33.04 -20.66
N ARG A 645 -30.20 -32.13 -20.55
CA ARG A 645 -30.98 -31.98 -19.30
C ARG A 645 -31.77 -33.27 -19.00
N THR A 646 -32.35 -33.89 -19.99
CA THR A 646 -33.09 -35.15 -19.85
C THR A 646 -32.15 -36.29 -19.42
N GLU A 647 -30.97 -36.40 -20.00
CA GLU A 647 -29.93 -37.35 -19.60
C GLU A 647 -29.46 -37.12 -18.15
N GLY A 648 -29.28 -35.87 -17.75
CA GLY A 648 -28.92 -35.48 -16.34
C GLY A 648 -29.95 -36.00 -15.33
N VAL A 649 -31.24 -35.89 -15.65
CA VAL A 649 -32.34 -36.42 -14.80
C VAL A 649 -32.26 -37.95 -14.73
N TYR A 650 -32.06 -38.65 -15.86
CA TYR A 650 -31.89 -40.10 -15.85
C TYR A 650 -30.71 -40.57 -15.05
N ARG A 651 -29.55 -39.94 -15.17
CA ARG A 651 -28.33 -40.26 -14.39
C ARG A 651 -28.56 -40.09 -12.88
N THR A 652 -29.32 -39.07 -12.51
CA THR A 652 -29.67 -38.84 -11.09
C THR A 652 -30.60 -39.93 -10.56
N LEU A 653 -31.53 -40.38 -11.36
CA LEU A 653 -32.41 -41.50 -11.03
C LEU A 653 -31.62 -42.82 -10.84
N GLU A 654 -30.70 -43.12 -11.79
CA GLU A 654 -29.84 -44.30 -11.71
C GLU A 654 -28.88 -44.29 -10.51
N SER A 655 -28.43 -43.13 -10.08
CA SER A 655 -27.57 -42.99 -8.89
C SER A 655 -28.37 -43.02 -7.57
N SER A 656 -29.68 -43.03 -7.62
CA SER A 656 -30.54 -43.08 -6.43
C SER A 656 -30.56 -44.49 -5.84
N PRO A 657 -30.35 -44.65 -4.50
CA PRO A 657 -30.43 -45.95 -3.83
C PRO A 657 -31.82 -46.60 -3.88
N VAL A 658 -32.81 -45.98 -4.53
CA VAL A 658 -34.21 -46.44 -4.63
C VAL A 658 -34.50 -46.94 -6.06
N ALA A 659 -33.57 -46.79 -7.03
CA ALA A 659 -33.75 -47.30 -8.38
C ALA A 659 -33.39 -48.78 -8.53
#